data_ec4cd530122e6a1c8b199d140c1c08de
#
_entry.id   ec4cd530122e6a1c8b199d140c1c08de
#
_cell.length_a   1.000
_cell.length_b   1.000
_cell.length_c   1.000
_cell.angle_alpha   90.00
_cell.angle_beta   90.00
_cell.angle_gamma   90.00
#
_symmetry.space_group_name_H-M   'P 1'
#
loop_
_entity.id
_entity.type
_entity.pdbx_description
1 polymer ?
#
loop_
_entity_poly.entity_id
_entity_poly.type
_entity_poly.pdbx_seq_one_letter_code
_entity_poly.pdbx_strand_id
1 'polypeptide(L)'
;MPVNFDPKDLTFFTNDENDSLLQRFKRVLHGVKELDILVGYFRMSGFKYLWEEFEDIDNIRILIGMNIGKKTFNAIQQTRDNRTLFSDNIMSSKVVKEKFNDNLIKEITYLNESYKNEEALLKFIEYLKNNKIEIRAYPDSLHAKVYIMNYMRGTEEGKVLTGSSNFTHSGLEGQKEFNVELKYNYDYKFAKTKFNELWENSVDITDEFVETTTNKTWLRDDITPYELYLKTLYEYFKEDLDLESGVEGGIPGLELKYQKQAVVQAKKMIQRHNGVFLADVVGLGKTYISAMLAKELPGKTKKLIVCPPALKEYWEDTLRDFGISGTKVISLGMLDNFIEKYLDENGEHDYDYIFIDEAHRFRNESTQRFEDMHQICFGNKVILVSATPFNNRISDIYTQLKLFQIPRNSTIPGEQNLKKFFDERRTLLKKYKDTEELPSIENEVSKEVRDKVLKHVMIRRTRAEIKDIYKSDFEKGDFFFPTINDPKQIVYRLTGNVEKAFYETINIMTDLEYARYKPLIYLKQEYKNEILDQLTKQSQKNTGGFMKTLIIKRFESSFYAFKKTLSRFIKSYKRFIDMYKSGYIYVGKNVEVYDLWDNDNIEKLMELVDKEEVERYKADKFEDSFLKLLEHDLASFNRMYNLWENINNDPKLDYFKNKLMKDDILKNNKLIVFTESTETGEYLYHKLEKKYGNNIMSYSSSGGFYQGTHHSKNKLKKIVQQNYDPNSNKSENDIRILITTDVLAEGINLHRSNVVINYDLPWNPTKIMQRVGRVNRVGTKFRNLYIYNFFPATESDSELNLEENITHKIQLFHNLLGADAKYLTDDEKISQHGLFGEEIYQKAKDIKNMFEEESESELKYLKIIKDIKDKNPILFKKIKKLPLNIRVFNDFKDIEEDKLLSYIRKGDVQKFYISDKTSTEELTFLDAMYYIKCDDEIESQPRIDIEKFYNLIDDNLNEFKNNLSLESSEPNFKGNSDESKIIDRLEVALHQENYLTDTSINYIKK
;
A
#
# COMPACT_ATOMS: atom_id res chain seq x y z
N MET A 1 64.70 -25.66 -22.19
CA MET A 1 63.67 -26.55 -22.76
C MET A 1 62.74 -26.90 -21.61
N PRO A 2 61.44 -26.73 -21.69
CA PRO A 2 60.53 -27.24 -20.68
C PRO A 2 60.63 -28.78 -20.72
N VAL A 3 60.94 -29.37 -19.62
CA VAL A 3 60.99 -30.85 -19.45
C VAL A 3 59.53 -31.28 -19.54
N ASN A 4 59.18 -32.02 -20.57
CA ASN A 4 57.87 -32.60 -20.77
C ASN A 4 57.73 -33.80 -19.83
N PHE A 5 57.20 -33.56 -18.64
CA PHE A 5 56.84 -34.62 -17.69
C PHE A 5 55.52 -35.23 -18.12
N ASP A 6 55.43 -36.57 -18.13
CA ASP A 6 54.12 -37.24 -18.21
C ASP A 6 53.40 -37.06 -16.85
N PRO A 7 52.32 -36.31 -16.76
CA PRO A 7 51.65 -36.05 -15.49
C PRO A 7 51.17 -37.29 -14.76
N LYS A 8 51.04 -38.41 -15.50
CA LYS A 8 50.52 -39.67 -14.95
C LYS A 8 51.45 -40.41 -13.97
N ASP A 9 52.72 -40.11 -14.08
CA ASP A 9 53.76 -40.82 -13.25
C ASP A 9 54.33 -39.98 -12.11
N LEU A 10 53.99 -38.73 -12.04
CA LEU A 10 54.53 -37.84 -11.01
C LEU A 10 53.97 -38.19 -9.60
N THR A 11 54.86 -38.22 -8.64
CA THR A 11 54.53 -38.37 -7.21
C THR A 11 53.89 -37.10 -6.67
N PHE A 12 54.35 -35.91 -7.09
CA PHE A 12 53.80 -34.60 -6.78
C PHE A 12 52.90 -34.16 -7.91
N PHE A 13 51.74 -33.59 -7.54
CA PHE A 13 50.81 -32.98 -8.51
C PHE A 13 50.09 -31.78 -7.89
N THR A 14 49.53 -30.92 -8.75
CA THR A 14 48.81 -29.71 -8.35
C THR A 14 47.40 -29.74 -8.93
N ASN A 15 46.52 -28.85 -8.46
CA ASN A 15 45.17 -28.72 -9.05
C ASN A 15 45.19 -27.81 -10.31
N ASP A 16 46.09 -28.10 -11.27
CA ASP A 16 46.09 -27.47 -12.57
C ASP A 16 45.10 -28.17 -13.53
N GLU A 17 44.64 -27.50 -14.57
CA GLU A 17 43.51 -27.92 -15.42
C GLU A 17 43.52 -29.38 -15.94
N ASN A 18 44.70 -30.02 -16.04
CA ASN A 18 44.82 -31.37 -16.57
C ASN A 18 45.28 -32.44 -15.55
N ASP A 19 45.46 -32.08 -14.28
CA ASP A 19 45.91 -33.07 -13.24
C ASP A 19 45.37 -32.71 -11.85
N SER A 20 44.11 -32.34 -11.76
CA SER A 20 43.45 -32.01 -10.47
C SER A 20 43.33 -33.22 -9.56
N LEU A 21 43.18 -32.99 -8.26
CA LEU A 21 42.94 -34.07 -7.28
C LEU A 21 41.70 -34.89 -7.66
N LEU A 22 40.65 -34.23 -8.23
CA LEU A 22 39.46 -34.92 -8.73
C LEU A 22 39.82 -35.93 -9.84
N GLN A 23 40.59 -35.49 -10.83
CA GLN A 23 41.03 -36.39 -11.94
C GLN A 23 41.94 -37.47 -11.44
N ARG A 24 42.80 -37.19 -10.45
CA ARG A 24 43.64 -38.18 -9.81
C ARG A 24 42.79 -39.23 -9.06
N PHE A 25 41.76 -38.80 -8.30
CA PHE A 25 40.81 -39.72 -7.64
C PHE A 25 40.12 -40.63 -8.63
N LYS A 26 39.56 -40.11 -9.72
CA LYS A 26 38.89 -40.91 -10.78
C LYS A 26 39.79 -42.00 -11.35
N ARG A 27 41.12 -41.79 -11.39
CA ARG A 27 42.08 -42.79 -11.83
C ARG A 27 42.44 -43.83 -10.77
N VAL A 28 42.68 -43.40 -9.54
CA VAL A 28 43.19 -44.27 -8.50
C VAL A 28 42.12 -45.03 -7.71
N LEU A 29 40.84 -44.58 -7.79
CA LEU A 29 39.73 -45.27 -7.13
C LEU A 29 39.29 -46.53 -7.87
N HIS A 30 39.65 -46.67 -9.14
CA HIS A 30 39.34 -47.90 -9.89
C HIS A 30 39.98 -49.13 -9.28
N GLY A 31 39.15 -50.10 -8.82
CA GLY A 31 39.57 -51.34 -8.19
C GLY A 31 39.86 -51.23 -6.68
N VAL A 32 39.61 -50.06 -6.07
CA VAL A 32 39.68 -49.89 -4.61
C VAL A 32 38.53 -50.63 -3.95
N LYS A 33 38.81 -51.35 -2.87
CA LYS A 33 37.79 -52.05 -2.09
C LYS A 33 37.47 -51.34 -0.73
N GLU A 34 38.46 -50.71 -0.14
CA GLU A 34 38.26 -49.90 1.05
C GLU A 34 38.91 -48.52 0.86
N LEU A 35 38.22 -47.47 1.28
CA LEU A 35 38.70 -46.10 1.26
C LEU A 35 38.61 -45.46 2.65
N ASP A 36 39.77 -44.99 3.17
CA ASP A 36 39.79 -44.21 4.40
C ASP A 36 40.09 -42.73 4.07
N ILE A 37 39.24 -41.83 4.54
CA ILE A 37 39.31 -40.38 4.32
C ILE A 37 39.57 -39.72 5.67
N LEU A 38 40.71 -39.03 5.81
CA LEU A 38 41.06 -38.24 6.98
C LEU A 38 41.19 -36.78 6.55
N VAL A 39 40.26 -35.93 7.00
CA VAL A 39 40.19 -34.49 6.56
C VAL A 39 39.85 -33.58 7.71
N GLY A 40 40.39 -32.35 7.66
CA GLY A 40 40.03 -31.33 8.62
C GLY A 40 38.60 -30.81 8.42
N TYR A 41 38.12 -30.82 7.16
CA TYR A 41 36.77 -30.42 6.78
C TYR A 41 36.24 -31.38 5.73
N PHE A 42 35.03 -31.84 5.93
CA PHE A 42 34.25 -32.60 4.97
C PHE A 42 33.09 -31.74 4.49
N ARG A 43 32.86 -31.70 3.19
CA ARG A 43 31.68 -31.04 2.61
C ARG A 43 31.04 -31.92 1.55
N MET A 44 29.73 -31.88 1.48
CA MET A 44 28.91 -32.55 0.47
C MET A 44 29.32 -32.20 -0.96
N SER A 45 29.85 -30.97 -1.18
CA SER A 45 30.35 -30.54 -2.47
C SER A 45 31.51 -31.42 -3.01
N GLY A 46 32.29 -32.06 -2.14
CA GLY A 46 33.32 -33.03 -2.55
C GLY A 46 32.72 -34.37 -2.98
N PHE A 47 31.75 -34.88 -2.23
CA PHE A 47 31.09 -36.15 -2.52
C PHE A 47 30.34 -36.12 -3.85
N LYS A 48 29.68 -35.01 -4.18
CA LYS A 48 28.91 -34.79 -5.44
C LYS A 48 29.69 -35.17 -6.69
N TYR A 49 31.00 -35.00 -6.71
CA TYR A 49 31.82 -35.21 -7.91
C TYR A 49 32.42 -36.63 -7.97
N LEU A 50 32.28 -37.44 -6.90
CA LEU A 50 32.95 -38.74 -6.74
C LEU A 50 32.00 -39.90 -6.37
N TRP A 51 30.69 -39.64 -6.19
CA TRP A 51 29.76 -40.67 -5.72
C TRP A 51 29.62 -41.84 -6.70
N GLU A 52 29.74 -41.59 -8.04
CA GLU A 52 29.75 -42.64 -9.05
C GLU A 52 30.98 -43.56 -8.90
N GLU A 53 32.16 -43.00 -8.65
CA GLU A 53 33.38 -43.78 -8.43
C GLU A 53 33.36 -44.55 -7.11
N PHE A 54 32.50 -44.17 -6.18
CA PHE A 54 32.31 -44.86 -4.90
C PHE A 54 31.38 -46.07 -5.01
N GLU A 55 30.65 -46.26 -6.13
CA GLU A 55 29.71 -47.39 -6.30
C GLU A 55 30.40 -48.74 -6.15
N ASP A 56 31.63 -48.93 -6.66
CA ASP A 56 32.39 -50.19 -6.65
C ASP A 56 33.20 -50.38 -5.35
N ILE A 57 33.22 -49.46 -4.42
CA ILE A 57 33.95 -49.53 -3.16
C ILE A 57 33.04 -50.19 -2.11
N ASP A 58 33.60 -51.25 -1.42
CA ASP A 58 32.82 -52.00 -0.46
C ASP A 58 32.63 -51.29 0.89
N ASN A 59 33.68 -50.54 1.36
CA ASN A 59 33.65 -49.83 2.66
C ASN A 59 34.41 -48.50 2.59
N ILE A 60 33.81 -47.45 3.09
CA ILE A 60 34.37 -46.09 3.14
C ILE A 60 34.25 -45.53 4.57
N ARG A 61 35.41 -45.16 5.15
CA ARG A 61 35.46 -44.55 6.47
C ARG A 61 35.91 -43.11 6.38
N ILE A 62 35.13 -42.20 6.96
CA ILE A 62 35.41 -40.75 6.93
C ILE A 62 35.67 -40.26 8.34
N LEU A 63 36.89 -39.78 8.60
CA LEU A 63 37.29 -39.20 9.87
C LEU A 63 37.46 -37.68 9.73
N ILE A 64 36.66 -36.95 10.44
CA ILE A 64 36.60 -35.49 10.35
C ILE A 64 37.24 -34.84 11.58
N GLY A 65 38.09 -33.84 11.39
CA GLY A 65 38.61 -33.00 12.46
C GLY A 65 37.57 -31.93 12.90
N MET A 66 37.37 -31.78 14.20
CA MET A 66 36.49 -30.77 14.78
C MET A 66 37.31 -29.58 15.28
N ASN A 67 37.15 -28.40 14.68
CA ASN A 67 37.75 -27.17 15.20
C ASN A 67 36.89 -26.62 16.36
N ILE A 68 37.08 -27.22 17.54
CA ILE A 68 36.44 -26.81 18.78
C ILE A 68 37.20 -25.60 19.30
N GLY A 69 36.57 -24.42 19.36
CA GLY A 69 37.26 -23.18 19.82
C GLY A 69 37.95 -23.39 21.17
N LYS A 70 39.15 -22.79 21.30
CA LYS A 70 40.10 -22.95 22.41
C LYS A 70 39.49 -22.91 23.83
N LYS A 71 38.40 -22.16 24.07
CA LYS A 71 37.68 -22.09 25.34
C LYS A 71 36.90 -23.37 25.67
N THR A 72 36.28 -23.98 24.66
CA THR A 72 35.53 -25.26 24.85
C THR A 72 36.49 -26.44 24.97
N PHE A 73 37.62 -26.41 24.25
CA PHE A 73 38.68 -27.39 24.35
C PHE A 73 39.32 -27.38 25.74
N ASN A 74 39.66 -26.22 26.30
CA ASN A 74 40.20 -26.09 27.64
C ASN A 74 39.21 -26.57 28.73
N ALA A 75 37.88 -26.32 28.53
CA ALA A 75 36.87 -26.85 29.44
C ALA A 75 36.76 -28.40 29.41
N ILE A 76 36.90 -28.99 28.21
CA ILE A 76 36.93 -30.45 28.03
C ILE A 76 38.21 -31.07 28.64
N GLN A 77 39.38 -30.40 28.49
CA GLN A 77 40.64 -30.87 29.12
C GLN A 77 40.61 -30.71 30.64
N GLN A 78 40.10 -29.62 31.20
CA GLN A 78 39.95 -29.47 32.66
C GLN A 78 39.00 -30.50 33.28
N THR A 79 38.03 -30.99 32.55
CA THR A 79 37.14 -32.09 33.00
C THR A 79 37.82 -33.46 32.92
N ARG A 80 38.80 -33.68 32.00
CA ARG A 80 39.60 -34.90 31.90
C ARG A 80 40.58 -35.04 33.05
N ASP A 81 41.09 -33.95 33.59
CA ASP A 81 42.07 -33.95 34.67
C ASP A 81 41.47 -34.23 36.09
N ASN A 82 40.14 -34.06 36.23
CA ASN A 82 39.39 -34.36 37.46
C ASN A 82 38.61 -35.68 37.30
N ARG A 83 39.27 -36.80 37.61
CA ARG A 83 38.75 -38.16 37.43
C ARG A 83 37.50 -38.47 38.26
N THR A 84 36.34 -38.72 37.55
CA THR A 84 35.36 -39.75 37.96
C THR A 84 34.89 -40.50 36.72
N LEU A 85 35.06 -41.81 36.69
CA LEU A 85 35.22 -42.67 35.52
C LEU A 85 34.00 -43.00 34.64
N PHE A 86 32.85 -42.33 34.75
CA PHE A 86 31.65 -42.70 33.97
C PHE A 86 30.80 -41.59 33.40
N SER A 87 31.03 -40.33 33.73
CA SER A 87 30.20 -39.22 33.19
C SER A 87 30.85 -38.40 32.07
N ASP A 88 32.19 -38.45 31.96
CA ASP A 88 32.97 -37.50 31.13
C ASP A 88 33.00 -37.86 29.65
N ASN A 89 32.96 -39.14 29.28
CA ASN A 89 32.94 -39.56 27.89
C ASN A 89 31.59 -39.26 27.22
N ILE A 90 30.48 -39.30 27.96
CA ILE A 90 29.12 -39.04 27.45
C ILE A 90 28.94 -37.56 27.24
N MET A 91 29.42 -36.69 28.12
CA MET A 91 29.29 -35.23 27.95
C MET A 91 30.16 -34.70 26.81
N SER A 92 31.38 -35.20 26.64
CA SER A 92 32.25 -34.82 25.54
C SER A 92 31.67 -35.26 24.18
N SER A 93 31.13 -36.48 24.09
CA SER A 93 30.47 -36.99 22.89
C SER A 93 29.22 -36.14 22.53
N LYS A 94 28.41 -35.76 23.51
CA LYS A 94 27.21 -34.92 23.28
C LYS A 94 27.58 -33.56 22.73
N VAL A 95 28.60 -32.89 23.23
CA VAL A 95 29.05 -31.59 22.73
C VAL A 95 29.60 -31.68 21.30
N VAL A 96 30.30 -32.75 20.98
CA VAL A 96 30.80 -33.01 19.61
C VAL A 96 29.63 -33.19 18.65
N LYS A 97 28.62 -33.99 19.02
CA LYS A 97 27.44 -34.25 18.20
C LYS A 97 26.59 -32.97 17.98
N GLU A 98 26.34 -32.17 19.01
CA GLU A 98 25.61 -30.92 18.91
C GLU A 98 26.29 -29.91 17.94
N LYS A 99 27.59 -29.71 18.07
CA LYS A 99 28.34 -28.80 17.16
C LYS A 99 28.40 -29.31 15.72
N PHE A 100 28.54 -30.60 15.55
CA PHE A 100 28.50 -31.20 14.22
C PHE A 100 27.15 -30.94 13.56
N ASN A 101 26.05 -31.17 14.29
CA ASN A 101 24.69 -30.93 13.79
C ASN A 101 24.47 -29.48 13.38
N ASP A 102 24.92 -28.51 14.19
CA ASP A 102 24.78 -27.08 13.87
C ASP A 102 25.56 -26.71 12.60
N ASN A 103 26.73 -27.27 12.39
CA ASN A 103 27.52 -27.01 11.18
C ASN A 103 26.91 -27.69 9.96
N LEU A 104 26.40 -28.91 10.10
CA LEU A 104 25.76 -29.66 9.02
C LEU A 104 24.47 -28.97 8.55
N ILE A 105 23.62 -28.53 9.47
CA ILE A 105 22.41 -27.78 9.11
C ILE A 105 22.76 -26.52 8.31
N LYS A 106 23.77 -25.76 8.75
CA LYS A 106 24.24 -24.58 8.02
C LYS A 106 24.73 -24.95 6.62
N GLU A 107 25.56 -25.98 6.50
CA GLU A 107 26.08 -26.38 5.20
C GLU A 107 24.97 -26.79 4.22
N ILE A 108 24.03 -27.62 4.66
CA ILE A 108 22.91 -28.08 3.81
C ILE A 108 21.96 -26.92 3.48
N THR A 109 21.73 -25.99 4.41
CA THR A 109 20.90 -24.79 4.16
C THR A 109 21.51 -23.86 3.12
N TYR A 110 22.83 -23.79 3.01
CA TYR A 110 23.55 -22.95 2.03
C TYR A 110 23.93 -23.69 0.74
N LEU A 111 23.65 -24.99 0.63
CA LEU A 111 23.83 -25.72 -0.63
C LEU A 111 22.83 -25.16 -1.66
N ASN A 112 23.31 -24.78 -2.83
CA ASN A 112 22.44 -24.42 -3.92
C ASN A 112 21.50 -25.58 -4.24
N GLU A 113 20.21 -25.37 -4.16
CA GLU A 113 19.22 -26.36 -4.53
C GLU A 113 19.34 -26.65 -6.02
N SER A 114 19.64 -27.88 -6.36
CA SER A 114 19.67 -28.39 -7.73
C SER A 114 19.50 -29.90 -7.72
N TYR A 115 18.96 -30.45 -8.79
CA TYR A 115 18.82 -31.90 -8.99
C TYR A 115 20.08 -32.67 -8.59
N LYS A 116 21.24 -32.27 -9.14
CA LYS A 116 22.53 -32.92 -8.88
C LYS A 116 22.98 -32.87 -7.42
N ASN A 117 22.64 -31.83 -6.68
CA ASN A 117 23.02 -31.73 -5.27
C ASN A 117 22.10 -32.58 -4.39
N GLU A 118 20.84 -32.67 -4.69
CA GLU A 118 19.88 -33.50 -3.98
C GLU A 118 20.16 -34.99 -4.24
N GLU A 119 20.37 -35.36 -5.50
CA GLU A 119 20.73 -36.73 -5.88
C GLU A 119 21.98 -37.22 -5.14
N ALA A 120 23.06 -36.43 -5.15
CA ALA A 120 24.28 -36.76 -4.39
C ALA A 120 24.03 -36.91 -2.89
N LEU A 121 23.20 -36.03 -2.30
CA LEU A 121 22.87 -36.06 -0.88
C LEU A 121 22.03 -37.28 -0.52
N LEU A 122 21.07 -37.65 -1.34
CA LEU A 122 20.24 -38.85 -1.16
C LEU A 122 21.09 -40.11 -1.30
N LYS A 123 22.02 -40.17 -2.27
CA LYS A 123 22.99 -41.27 -2.42
C LYS A 123 23.91 -41.36 -1.22
N PHE A 124 24.35 -40.24 -0.68
CA PHE A 124 25.20 -40.26 0.51
C PHE A 124 24.45 -40.82 1.75
N ILE A 125 23.17 -40.40 1.93
CA ILE A 125 22.30 -40.94 2.98
C ILE A 125 22.05 -42.45 2.79
N GLU A 126 21.84 -42.88 1.55
CA GLU A 126 21.68 -44.30 1.18
C GLU A 126 22.91 -45.08 1.59
N TYR A 127 24.14 -44.59 1.24
CA TYR A 127 25.41 -45.25 1.61
C TYR A 127 25.65 -45.31 3.12
N LEU A 128 25.23 -44.27 3.88
CA LEU A 128 25.27 -44.29 5.34
C LEU A 128 24.31 -45.31 5.91
N LYS A 129 23.04 -45.33 5.47
CA LYS A 129 22.03 -46.31 5.92
C LYS A 129 22.38 -47.76 5.62
N ASN A 130 23.08 -48.02 4.53
CA ASN A 130 23.51 -49.32 4.12
C ASN A 130 24.88 -49.74 4.74
N ASN A 131 25.41 -48.92 5.67
CA ASN A 131 26.73 -49.12 6.28
C ASN A 131 27.91 -49.20 5.28
N LYS A 132 27.75 -48.64 4.09
CA LYS A 132 28.83 -48.52 3.10
C LYS A 132 29.78 -47.35 3.44
N ILE A 133 29.22 -46.29 4.02
CA ILE A 133 29.99 -45.16 4.57
C ILE A 133 29.77 -45.09 6.08
N GLU A 134 30.84 -44.95 6.84
CA GLU A 134 30.80 -44.64 8.28
C GLU A 134 31.53 -43.30 8.51
N ILE A 135 30.94 -42.42 9.32
CA ILE A 135 31.52 -41.09 9.63
C ILE A 135 31.82 -41.00 11.11
N ARG A 136 33.05 -40.64 11.46
CA ARG A 136 33.42 -40.31 12.82
C ARG A 136 34.05 -38.94 12.96
N ALA A 137 33.84 -38.30 14.09
CA ALA A 137 34.42 -37.00 14.43
C ALA A 137 35.55 -37.20 15.46
N TYR A 138 36.72 -36.68 15.16
CA TYR A 138 37.83 -36.68 16.12
C TYR A 138 37.67 -35.44 17.04
N PRO A 139 37.65 -35.64 18.37
CA PRO A 139 37.30 -34.57 19.31
C PRO A 139 38.36 -33.47 19.46
N ASP A 140 39.56 -33.68 18.95
CA ASP A 140 40.67 -32.73 18.99
C ASP A 140 40.91 -32.06 17.62
N SER A 141 41.71 -31.00 17.59
CA SER A 141 41.99 -30.31 16.33
C SER A 141 42.84 -31.15 15.39
N LEU A 142 42.28 -31.60 14.30
CA LEU A 142 42.88 -32.42 13.27
C LEU A 142 42.92 -31.64 11.95
N HIS A 143 44.12 -31.42 11.43
CA HIS A 143 44.31 -30.65 10.19
C HIS A 143 44.92 -31.45 9.03
N ALA A 144 44.95 -32.80 9.17
CA ALA A 144 45.43 -33.72 8.17
C ALA A 144 44.47 -33.79 6.95
N LYS A 145 45.00 -34.09 5.79
CA LYS A 145 44.29 -34.40 4.55
C LYS A 145 44.95 -35.60 3.96
N VAL A 146 44.42 -36.77 4.28
CA VAL A 146 45.00 -38.07 3.91
C VAL A 146 43.91 -38.98 3.40
N TYR A 147 44.13 -39.58 2.25
CA TYR A 147 43.20 -40.46 1.55
C TYR A 147 43.92 -41.78 1.32
N ILE A 148 43.44 -42.89 1.91
CA ILE A 148 44.10 -44.18 1.91
C ILE A 148 43.25 -45.19 1.14
N MET A 149 43.76 -45.69 0.03
CA MET A 149 43.09 -46.63 -0.86
C MET A 149 43.68 -48.05 -0.58
N ASN A 150 42.79 -49.03 -0.44
CA ASN A 150 43.17 -50.44 -0.27
C ASN A 150 42.68 -51.26 -1.47
N TYR A 151 43.63 -51.94 -2.15
CA TYR A 151 43.35 -52.78 -3.31
C TYR A 151 43.48 -54.25 -2.87
N MET A 152 42.49 -54.98 -2.59
CA MET A 152 42.51 -56.36 -2.07
C MET A 152 43.05 -57.42 -3.06
N ARG A 153 43.41 -57.07 -4.26
CA ARG A 153 43.94 -57.95 -5.30
C ARG A 153 45.02 -57.26 -6.11
N GLY A 154 46.25 -57.81 -6.12
CA GLY A 154 47.38 -57.36 -6.93
C GLY A 154 48.69 -57.31 -6.15
N THR A 155 49.79 -56.86 -6.82
CA THR A 155 51.11 -56.64 -6.20
C THR A 155 51.17 -55.35 -5.34
N GLU A 156 50.25 -54.45 -5.46
CA GLU A 156 50.14 -53.23 -4.66
C GLU A 156 49.07 -53.43 -3.56
N GLU A 157 49.43 -53.32 -2.31
CA GLU A 157 48.52 -53.47 -1.15
C GLU A 157 47.62 -52.22 -1.03
N GLY A 158 48.16 -51.00 -1.28
CA GLY A 158 47.43 -49.78 -1.17
C GLY A 158 48.25 -48.55 -1.63
N LYS A 159 47.55 -47.41 -1.74
CA LYS A 159 48.11 -46.09 -2.05
C LYS A 159 47.62 -45.04 -1.06
N VAL A 160 48.41 -43.98 -0.91
CA VAL A 160 48.03 -42.84 -0.09
C VAL A 160 48.15 -41.55 -0.88
N LEU A 161 47.06 -40.77 -0.92
CA LEU A 161 47.09 -39.39 -1.38
C LEU A 161 47.11 -38.48 -0.14
N THR A 162 47.98 -37.48 -0.15
CA THR A 162 48.05 -36.50 0.93
C THR A 162 48.50 -35.15 0.39
N GLY A 163 48.22 -34.08 1.08
CA GLY A 163 48.58 -32.72 0.65
C GLY A 163 47.84 -31.63 1.40
N SER A 164 47.59 -30.53 0.70
CA SER A 164 46.87 -29.39 1.23
C SER A 164 45.33 -29.45 1.00
N SER A 165 44.86 -30.32 0.10
CA SER A 165 43.50 -30.42 -0.39
C SER A 165 42.53 -31.08 0.60
N ASN A 166 41.49 -30.33 1.04
CA ASN A 166 40.37 -30.92 1.77
C ASN A 166 39.35 -31.59 0.83
N PHE A 167 38.46 -32.43 1.38
CA PHE A 167 37.37 -33.06 0.63
C PHE A 167 36.20 -32.08 0.40
N THR A 168 36.48 -31.12 -0.47
CA THR A 168 35.57 -30.05 -0.86
C THR A 168 35.74 -29.78 -2.35
N HIS A 169 34.73 -29.17 -3.04
CA HIS A 169 34.88 -28.76 -4.44
C HIS A 169 36.16 -27.93 -4.66
N SER A 170 36.37 -26.92 -3.81
CA SER A 170 37.57 -26.05 -3.90
C SER A 170 38.88 -26.82 -3.74
N GLY A 171 38.94 -27.83 -2.85
CA GLY A 171 40.11 -28.66 -2.63
C GLY A 171 40.33 -29.71 -3.73
N LEU A 172 39.24 -30.18 -4.39
CA LEU A 172 39.34 -31.16 -5.46
C LEU A 172 39.74 -30.52 -6.79
N GLU A 173 39.28 -29.30 -7.10
CA GLU A 173 39.46 -28.69 -8.42
C GLU A 173 39.57 -27.15 -8.41
N GLY A 174 39.02 -26.46 -7.42
CA GLY A 174 38.81 -25.00 -7.45
C GLY A 174 39.97 -24.12 -6.97
N GLN A 175 40.97 -24.67 -6.25
CA GLN A 175 42.08 -23.92 -5.67
C GLN A 175 43.42 -24.49 -6.07
N LYS A 176 44.47 -23.66 -6.11
CA LYS A 176 45.83 -24.17 -6.34
C LYS A 176 46.33 -24.88 -5.08
N GLU A 177 46.50 -26.19 -5.18
CA GLU A 177 46.84 -27.08 -4.09
C GLU A 177 48.06 -27.91 -4.49
N PHE A 178 48.84 -28.35 -3.50
CA PHE A 178 49.95 -29.31 -3.69
C PHE A 178 49.60 -30.61 -3.04
N ASN A 179 49.63 -31.68 -3.80
CA ASN A 179 49.33 -33.04 -3.36
C ASN A 179 50.43 -34.03 -3.74
N VAL A 180 50.49 -35.14 -3.01
CA VAL A 180 51.47 -36.19 -3.17
C VAL A 180 50.78 -37.54 -3.23
N GLU A 181 51.14 -38.40 -4.17
CA GLU A 181 50.72 -39.80 -4.25
C GLU A 181 51.87 -40.66 -3.76
N LEU A 182 51.71 -41.30 -2.61
CA LEU A 182 52.67 -42.25 -2.03
C LEU A 182 52.31 -43.68 -2.48
N LYS A 183 53.26 -44.35 -3.14
CA LYS A 183 53.09 -45.69 -3.75
C LYS A 183 53.82 -46.81 -3.01
N TYR A 184 54.56 -46.49 -1.96
CA TYR A 184 55.31 -47.50 -1.20
C TYR A 184 54.43 -48.17 -0.13
N ASN A 185 54.47 -49.47 -0.03
CA ASN A 185 53.75 -50.27 0.95
C ASN A 185 54.04 -49.84 2.41
N TYR A 186 55.24 -49.39 2.74
CA TYR A 186 55.57 -48.92 4.09
C TYR A 186 54.77 -47.62 4.43
N ASP A 187 54.66 -46.69 3.52
CA ASP A 187 53.87 -45.44 3.73
C ASP A 187 52.40 -45.76 3.88
N TYR A 188 51.86 -46.68 3.05
CA TYR A 188 50.53 -47.17 3.18
C TYR A 188 50.23 -47.81 4.53
N LYS A 189 51.09 -48.76 4.99
CA LYS A 189 50.93 -49.43 6.28
C LYS A 189 51.00 -48.45 7.44
N PHE A 190 51.93 -47.52 7.40
CA PHE A 190 52.02 -46.45 8.40
C PHE A 190 50.76 -45.59 8.45
N ALA A 191 50.29 -45.09 7.31
CA ALA A 191 49.10 -44.27 7.23
C ALA A 191 47.83 -45.00 7.71
N LYS A 192 47.64 -46.26 7.30
CA LYS A 192 46.53 -47.11 7.71
C LYS A 192 46.57 -47.39 9.23
N THR A 193 47.75 -47.65 9.81
CA THR A 193 47.91 -47.86 11.25
C THR A 193 47.54 -46.59 11.99
N LYS A 194 48.00 -45.40 11.58
CA LYS A 194 47.73 -44.14 12.21
C LYS A 194 46.27 -43.73 12.07
N PHE A 195 45.67 -43.99 10.91
CA PHE A 195 44.23 -43.79 10.71
C PHE A 195 43.42 -44.64 11.69
N ASN A 196 43.75 -45.92 11.85
CA ASN A 196 43.03 -46.81 12.77
C ASN A 196 43.18 -46.38 14.25
N GLU A 197 44.37 -45.95 14.68
CA GLU A 197 44.55 -45.37 16.01
C GLU A 197 43.65 -44.16 16.26
N LEU A 198 43.52 -43.26 15.30
CA LEU A 198 42.65 -42.09 15.40
C LEU A 198 41.16 -42.48 15.33
N TRP A 199 40.82 -43.44 14.47
CA TRP A 199 39.48 -43.98 14.31
C TRP A 199 38.92 -44.58 15.60
N GLU A 200 39.70 -45.38 16.30
CA GLU A 200 39.30 -45.97 17.57
C GLU A 200 39.07 -44.92 18.68
N ASN A 201 39.75 -43.79 18.61
CA ASN A 201 39.62 -42.69 19.57
C ASN A 201 38.65 -41.62 19.13
N SER A 202 37.81 -41.86 18.11
CA SER A 202 36.83 -40.92 17.54
C SER A 202 35.42 -41.23 18.01
N VAL A 203 34.52 -40.31 17.78
CA VAL A 203 33.08 -40.41 18.09
C VAL A 203 32.31 -40.70 16.81
N ASP A 204 31.51 -41.77 16.84
CA ASP A 204 30.61 -42.07 15.73
C ASP A 204 29.49 -41.04 15.68
N ILE A 205 29.29 -40.48 14.49
CA ILE A 205 28.27 -39.46 14.20
C ILE A 205 27.40 -39.86 12.99
N THR A 206 27.47 -41.10 12.53
CA THR A 206 26.78 -41.62 11.34
C THR A 206 25.27 -41.47 11.49
N ASP A 207 24.69 -41.96 12.58
CA ASP A 207 23.27 -41.89 12.86
C ASP A 207 22.81 -40.44 13.02
N GLU A 208 23.60 -39.61 13.72
CA GLU A 208 23.30 -38.18 13.87
C GLU A 208 23.32 -37.43 12.54
N PHE A 209 24.23 -37.81 11.62
CA PHE A 209 24.26 -37.23 10.28
C PHE A 209 22.97 -37.56 9.53
N VAL A 210 22.57 -38.81 9.53
CA VAL A 210 21.33 -39.25 8.88
C VAL A 210 20.12 -38.57 9.51
N GLU A 211 19.98 -38.61 10.85
CA GLU A 211 18.84 -38.01 11.56
C GLU A 211 18.77 -36.49 11.34
N THR A 212 19.92 -35.81 11.42
CA THR A 212 19.96 -34.36 11.24
C THR A 212 19.61 -33.98 9.80
N THR A 213 20.13 -34.70 8.82
CA THR A 213 19.89 -34.40 7.40
C THR A 213 18.44 -34.68 7.01
N THR A 214 17.86 -35.78 7.47
CA THR A 214 16.47 -36.15 7.14
C THR A 214 15.44 -35.38 7.95
N ASN A 215 15.69 -35.03 9.21
CA ASN A 215 14.67 -34.48 10.11
C ASN A 215 14.78 -32.95 10.36
N LYS A 216 15.95 -32.33 10.07
CA LYS A 216 16.19 -30.90 10.38
C LYS A 216 16.53 -30.04 9.17
N THR A 217 16.52 -30.61 7.98
CA THR A 217 16.75 -29.87 6.72
C THR A 217 15.53 -29.91 5.80
N TRP A 218 15.64 -29.32 4.65
CA TRP A 218 14.58 -29.28 3.63
C TRP A 218 14.28 -30.65 2.97
N LEU A 219 15.10 -31.67 3.22
CA LEU A 219 14.86 -33.05 2.77
C LEU A 219 13.77 -33.80 3.57
N ARG A 220 13.19 -33.17 4.56
CA ARG A 220 12.09 -33.75 5.35
C ARG A 220 10.93 -34.13 4.46
N ASP A 221 10.36 -35.29 4.70
CA ASP A 221 9.17 -35.83 4.06
C ASP A 221 7.99 -36.03 5.03
N ASP A 222 8.17 -35.71 6.32
CA ASP A 222 7.18 -35.80 7.38
C ASP A 222 6.37 -34.51 7.59
N ILE A 223 6.50 -33.52 6.69
CA ILE A 223 5.80 -32.24 6.76
C ILE A 223 4.43 -32.38 6.09
N THR A 224 3.37 -32.04 6.81
CA THR A 224 2.02 -32.05 6.26
C THR A 224 1.73 -30.81 5.40
N PRO A 225 0.78 -30.89 4.45
CA PRO A 225 0.31 -29.70 3.70
C PRO A 225 -0.14 -28.58 4.61
N TYR A 226 -0.80 -28.88 5.73
CA TYR A 226 -1.22 -27.90 6.73
C TYR A 226 -0.03 -27.20 7.39
N GLU A 227 1.04 -27.93 7.73
CA GLU A 227 2.25 -27.34 8.29
C GLU A 227 2.97 -26.42 7.31
N LEU A 228 3.03 -26.78 6.02
CA LEU A 228 3.54 -25.91 4.96
C LEU A 228 2.69 -24.65 4.82
N TYR A 229 1.36 -24.78 4.80
CA TYR A 229 0.43 -23.66 4.77
C TYR A 229 0.68 -22.70 5.94
N LEU A 230 0.74 -23.20 7.18
CA LEU A 230 1.03 -22.37 8.34
C LEU A 230 2.45 -21.76 8.31
N LYS A 231 3.46 -22.50 7.79
CA LYS A 231 4.81 -21.97 7.60
C LYS A 231 4.84 -20.83 6.61
N THR A 232 4.12 -20.94 5.50
CA THR A 232 3.99 -19.88 4.50
C THR A 232 3.36 -18.65 5.11
N LEU A 233 2.26 -18.79 5.88
CA LEU A 233 1.65 -17.68 6.61
C LEU A 233 2.62 -17.05 7.62
N TYR A 234 3.37 -17.88 8.37
CA TYR A 234 4.35 -17.37 9.33
C TYR A 234 5.44 -16.54 8.65
N GLU A 235 6.06 -17.05 7.56
CA GLU A 235 7.13 -16.33 6.88
C GLU A 235 6.63 -15.07 6.17
N TYR A 236 5.42 -15.09 5.62
CA TYR A 236 4.77 -13.93 4.99
C TYR A 236 4.46 -12.83 6.01
N PHE A 237 3.87 -13.18 7.17
CA PHE A 237 3.46 -12.25 8.22
C PHE A 237 4.46 -12.13 9.38
N LYS A 238 5.65 -12.69 9.28
CA LYS A 238 6.64 -12.77 10.38
C LYS A 238 6.92 -11.41 11.01
N GLU A 239 7.11 -10.39 10.19
CA GLU A 239 7.38 -9.05 10.67
C GLU A 239 6.18 -8.42 11.39
N ASP A 240 4.94 -8.76 10.96
CA ASP A 240 3.72 -8.30 11.63
C ASP A 240 3.58 -8.93 13.03
N LEU A 241 3.96 -10.19 13.16
CA LEU A 241 3.93 -10.90 14.43
C LEU A 241 5.01 -10.44 15.42
N ASP A 242 6.17 -10.00 14.92
CA ASP A 242 7.29 -9.55 15.76
C ASP A 242 7.09 -8.09 16.25
N LEU A 243 6.46 -7.22 15.47
CA LEU A 243 6.26 -5.80 15.79
C LEU A 243 5.09 -5.52 16.75
N GLU A 244 4.11 -6.41 16.87
CA GLU A 244 2.94 -6.21 17.76
C GLU A 244 3.27 -6.18 19.25
N SER A 245 4.37 -6.77 19.66
CA SER A 245 4.73 -6.90 21.07
C SER A 245 5.18 -5.60 21.77
N GLY A 246 5.27 -4.48 21.04
CA GLY A 246 5.85 -3.23 21.53
C GLY A 246 4.99 -1.97 21.45
N VAL A 247 3.79 -1.99 20.83
CA VAL A 247 2.99 -0.76 20.68
C VAL A 247 2.19 -0.45 21.96
N GLU A 248 2.58 0.62 22.65
CA GLU A 248 1.85 1.17 23.79
C GLU A 248 0.89 2.28 23.36
N GLY A 249 -0.33 2.30 23.92
CA GLY A 249 -1.29 3.37 23.73
C GLY A 249 -2.57 2.95 23.02
N GLY A 250 -3.55 3.83 23.07
CA GLY A 250 -4.89 3.70 22.50
C GLY A 250 -5.64 5.01 22.70
N ILE A 251 -6.91 5.07 22.30
CA ILE A 251 -7.81 6.15 22.73
C ILE A 251 -7.81 6.12 24.25
N PRO A 252 -7.64 7.26 24.95
CA PRO A 252 -7.69 7.28 26.41
C PRO A 252 -8.93 6.55 26.94
N GLY A 253 -8.71 5.43 27.64
CA GLY A 253 -9.76 4.55 28.16
C GLY A 253 -10.28 3.45 27.21
N LEU A 254 -9.76 3.33 25.99
CA LEU A 254 -10.17 2.31 25.03
C LEU A 254 -8.97 1.81 24.19
N GLU A 255 -8.51 0.61 24.47
CA GLU A 255 -7.44 -0.05 23.70
C GLU A 255 -8.03 -0.89 22.58
N LEU A 256 -7.91 -0.42 21.33
CA LEU A 256 -8.40 -1.09 20.14
C LEU A 256 -7.25 -1.76 19.36
N LYS A 257 -7.31 -3.08 19.23
CA LYS A 257 -6.28 -3.87 18.54
C LYS A 257 -6.08 -3.46 17.10
N TYR A 258 -7.17 -3.14 16.39
CA TYR A 258 -7.08 -2.71 15.00
C TYR A 258 -6.29 -1.39 14.82
N GLN A 259 -6.35 -0.48 15.79
CA GLN A 259 -5.57 0.76 15.73
C GLN A 259 -4.08 0.50 15.97
N LYS A 260 -3.74 -0.37 16.93
CA LYS A 260 -2.36 -0.80 17.18
C LYS A 260 -1.75 -1.45 15.94
N GLN A 261 -2.51 -2.32 15.28
CA GLN A 261 -2.08 -2.97 14.04
C GLN A 261 -1.79 -1.96 12.91
N ALA A 262 -2.61 -0.92 12.76
CA ALA A 262 -2.34 0.13 11.78
C ALA A 262 -1.02 0.85 12.06
N VAL A 263 -0.70 1.12 13.33
CA VAL A 263 0.58 1.75 13.71
C VAL A 263 1.76 0.87 13.33
N VAL A 264 1.66 -0.44 13.59
CA VAL A 264 2.71 -1.41 13.21
C VAL A 264 2.94 -1.41 11.71
N GLN A 265 1.88 -1.52 10.92
CA GLN A 265 1.97 -1.50 9.45
C GLN A 265 2.51 -0.16 8.94
N ALA A 266 2.07 0.96 9.51
CA ALA A 266 2.54 2.29 9.13
C ALA A 266 4.05 2.44 9.38
N LYS A 267 4.57 1.97 10.53
CA LYS A 267 6.02 1.98 10.82
C LYS A 267 6.82 1.23 9.76
N LYS A 268 6.36 0.06 9.34
CA LYS A 268 6.99 -0.72 8.26
C LYS A 268 7.01 0.03 6.93
N MET A 269 5.85 0.54 6.51
CA MET A 269 5.73 1.27 5.24
C MET A 269 6.62 2.50 5.22
N ILE A 270 6.68 3.26 6.33
CA ILE A 270 7.55 4.42 6.46
C ILE A 270 9.03 4.03 6.34
N GLN A 271 9.45 2.92 6.94
CA GLN A 271 10.83 2.45 6.86
C GLN A 271 11.22 2.02 5.44
N ARG A 272 10.31 1.36 4.71
CA ARG A 272 10.56 0.80 3.38
C ARG A 272 10.38 1.84 2.27
N HIS A 273 9.37 2.68 2.39
CA HIS A 273 8.88 3.53 1.31
C HIS A 273 8.99 5.04 1.61
N ASN A 274 9.69 5.43 2.68
CA ASN A 274 9.81 6.82 3.14
C ASN A 274 8.47 7.51 3.46
N GLY A 275 7.37 6.78 3.45
CA GLY A 275 6.06 7.32 3.80
C GLY A 275 4.97 6.27 3.81
N VAL A 276 3.78 6.70 4.24
CA VAL A 276 2.57 5.88 4.29
C VAL A 276 1.33 6.73 4.09
N PHE A 277 0.31 6.15 3.48
CA PHE A 277 -1.00 6.76 3.35
C PHE A 277 -2.00 6.09 4.30
N LEU A 278 -2.41 6.77 5.37
CA LEU A 278 -3.46 6.33 6.29
C LEU A 278 -4.83 6.69 5.71
N ALA A 279 -5.47 5.73 5.06
CA ALA A 279 -6.68 5.93 4.28
C ALA A 279 -7.90 5.15 4.81
N ASP A 280 -7.88 4.69 6.05
CA ASP A 280 -9.02 4.03 6.70
C ASP A 280 -10.32 4.81 6.48
N VAL A 281 -11.45 4.11 6.37
CA VAL A 281 -12.75 4.76 6.19
C VAL A 281 -13.03 5.80 7.28
N VAL A 282 -13.89 6.76 6.96
CA VAL A 282 -14.20 7.87 7.89
C VAL A 282 -14.73 7.34 9.22
N GLY A 283 -14.25 7.89 10.35
CA GLY A 283 -14.76 7.54 11.68
C GLY A 283 -14.01 6.40 12.40
N LEU A 284 -12.99 5.79 11.80
CA LEU A 284 -12.15 4.75 12.43
C LEU A 284 -11.01 5.31 13.31
N GLY A 285 -10.94 6.62 13.49
CA GLY A 285 -9.97 7.24 14.40
C GLY A 285 -8.59 7.47 13.80
N LYS A 286 -8.49 7.84 12.51
CA LYS A 286 -7.21 8.15 11.84
C LYS A 286 -6.33 9.14 12.61
N THR A 287 -6.90 10.17 13.20
CA THR A 287 -6.17 11.15 14.02
C THR A 287 -5.52 10.48 15.25
N TYR A 288 -6.24 9.56 15.90
CA TYR A 288 -5.69 8.78 17.02
C TYR A 288 -4.60 7.80 16.55
N ILE A 289 -4.80 7.10 15.42
CA ILE A 289 -3.78 6.23 14.81
C ILE A 289 -2.52 7.05 14.50
N SER A 290 -2.69 8.25 13.94
CA SER A 290 -1.57 9.15 13.64
C SER A 290 -0.87 9.67 14.91
N ALA A 291 -1.62 9.97 15.96
CA ALA A 291 -1.05 10.36 17.26
C ALA A 291 -0.29 9.19 17.91
N MET A 292 -0.85 7.98 17.91
CA MET A 292 -0.16 6.78 18.37
C MET A 292 1.14 6.55 17.58
N LEU A 293 1.07 6.66 16.25
CA LEU A 293 2.24 6.56 15.39
C LEU A 293 3.29 7.64 15.75
N ALA A 294 2.87 8.89 15.91
CA ALA A 294 3.78 9.98 16.29
C ALA A 294 4.45 9.74 17.65
N LYS A 295 3.77 9.08 18.59
CA LYS A 295 4.32 8.67 19.90
C LYS A 295 5.35 7.55 19.76
N GLU A 296 5.11 6.60 18.89
CA GLU A 296 5.94 5.43 18.64
C GLU A 296 7.19 5.71 17.77
N LEU A 297 7.21 6.83 17.07
CA LEU A 297 8.40 7.27 16.32
C LEU A 297 9.49 7.73 17.29
N PRO A 298 10.79 7.64 16.93
CA PRO A 298 11.89 7.94 17.84
C PRO A 298 11.74 9.28 18.54
N GLY A 299 11.90 9.31 19.88
CA GLY A 299 11.55 10.46 20.74
C GLY A 299 12.40 11.72 20.52
N LYS A 300 13.59 11.60 19.90
CA LYS A 300 14.45 12.75 19.57
C LYS A 300 14.12 13.39 18.21
N THR A 301 13.18 12.81 17.46
CA THR A 301 12.82 13.28 16.11
C THR A 301 11.88 14.48 16.18
N LYS A 302 12.08 15.45 15.31
CA LYS A 302 11.20 16.60 15.14
C LYS A 302 10.05 16.24 14.19
N LYS A 303 8.83 16.56 14.57
CA LYS A 303 7.62 16.21 13.84
C LYS A 303 6.84 17.46 13.48
N LEU A 304 6.34 17.51 12.23
CA LEU A 304 5.46 18.57 11.75
C LEU A 304 4.10 17.96 11.39
N ILE A 305 3.01 18.59 11.85
CA ILE A 305 1.65 18.26 11.42
C ILE A 305 1.09 19.43 10.64
N VAL A 306 0.71 19.18 9.40
CA VAL A 306 0.04 20.13 8.52
C VAL A 306 -1.42 19.73 8.40
N CYS A 307 -2.34 20.62 8.76
CA CYS A 307 -3.78 20.31 8.81
C CYS A 307 -4.64 21.49 8.35
N PRO A 308 -5.93 21.25 8.01
CA PRO A 308 -6.88 22.34 7.82
C PRO A 308 -6.99 23.24 9.05
N PRO A 309 -7.25 24.56 8.88
CA PRO A 309 -7.35 25.50 10.01
C PRO A 309 -8.36 25.09 11.08
N ALA A 310 -9.44 24.41 10.67
CA ALA A 310 -10.50 23.95 11.59
C ALA A 310 -10.06 22.81 12.52
N LEU A 311 -8.99 22.07 12.14
CA LEU A 311 -8.48 20.90 12.86
C LEU A 311 -7.27 21.20 13.75
N LYS A 312 -6.68 22.40 13.65
CA LYS A 312 -5.45 22.75 14.38
C LYS A 312 -5.60 22.57 15.87
N GLU A 313 -6.62 23.17 16.47
CA GLU A 313 -6.93 23.07 17.92
C GLU A 313 -7.16 21.61 18.36
N TYR A 314 -7.89 20.85 17.53
CA TYR A 314 -8.14 19.42 17.78
C TYR A 314 -6.85 18.58 17.75
N TRP A 315 -5.91 18.88 16.85
CA TRP A 315 -4.60 18.22 16.82
C TRP A 315 -3.75 18.57 18.04
N GLU A 316 -3.72 19.87 18.44
CA GLU A 316 -2.98 20.33 19.62
C GLU A 316 -3.52 19.67 20.90
N ASP A 317 -4.84 19.54 21.04
CA ASP A 317 -5.47 18.83 22.16
C ASP A 317 -5.14 17.32 22.13
N THR A 318 -5.25 16.68 20.97
CA THR A 318 -4.92 15.26 20.82
C THR A 318 -3.47 14.96 21.18
N LEU A 319 -2.52 15.78 20.72
CA LEU A 319 -1.10 15.61 21.08
C LEU A 319 -0.88 15.75 22.59
N ARG A 320 -1.59 16.67 23.25
CA ARG A 320 -1.53 16.85 24.70
C ARG A 320 -2.08 15.63 25.44
N ASP A 321 -3.22 15.11 25.00
CA ASP A 321 -3.88 13.93 25.58
C ASP A 321 -3.00 12.68 25.48
N PHE A 322 -2.20 12.55 24.41
CA PHE A 322 -1.23 11.47 24.22
C PHE A 322 0.14 11.73 24.86
N GLY A 323 0.35 12.91 25.48
CA GLY A 323 1.62 13.30 26.09
C GLY A 323 2.77 13.46 25.08
N ILE A 324 2.47 13.86 23.84
CA ILE A 324 3.47 14.01 22.77
C ILE A 324 4.01 15.43 22.77
N SER A 325 5.32 15.59 23.02
CA SER A 325 6.06 16.84 22.94
C SER A 325 6.92 16.92 21.68
N GLY A 326 7.39 18.13 21.33
CA GLY A 326 8.32 18.33 20.20
C GLY A 326 7.65 18.24 18.82
N THR A 327 6.33 18.25 18.77
CA THR A 327 5.56 18.25 17.51
C THR A 327 4.95 19.63 17.27
N LYS A 328 5.19 20.18 16.08
CA LYS A 328 4.61 21.47 15.67
C LYS A 328 3.37 21.25 14.81
N VAL A 329 2.31 21.99 15.05
CA VAL A 329 1.08 21.95 14.26
C VAL A 329 0.91 23.27 13.52
N ILE A 330 0.82 23.21 12.20
CA ILE A 330 0.56 24.37 11.34
C ILE A 330 -0.73 24.17 10.54
N SER A 331 -1.39 25.27 10.19
CA SER A 331 -2.53 25.22 9.28
C SER A 331 -2.10 25.44 7.84
N LEU A 332 -2.83 24.83 6.91
CA LEU A 332 -2.63 24.97 5.46
C LEU A 332 -2.57 26.40 4.95
N GLY A 333 -3.26 27.35 5.61
CA GLY A 333 -3.23 28.76 5.24
C GLY A 333 -1.95 29.50 5.72
N MET A 334 -1.04 28.81 6.39
CA MET A 334 0.23 29.39 6.89
C MET A 334 1.45 28.77 6.20
N LEU A 335 1.27 27.98 5.16
CA LEU A 335 2.36 27.28 4.47
C LEU A 335 3.39 28.25 3.91
N ASP A 336 2.97 29.29 3.18
CA ASP A 336 3.84 30.28 2.55
C ASP A 336 4.71 30.99 3.60
N ASN A 337 4.09 31.50 4.68
CA ASN A 337 4.82 32.13 5.79
C ASN A 337 5.73 31.14 6.55
N PHE A 338 5.36 29.85 6.53
CA PHE A 338 6.15 28.82 7.18
C PHE A 338 7.43 28.53 6.40
N ILE A 339 7.36 28.41 5.06
CA ILE A 339 8.50 28.20 4.18
C ILE A 339 9.49 29.36 4.32
N GLU A 340 9.03 30.59 4.17
CA GLU A 340 9.91 31.79 4.29
C GLU A 340 10.66 31.87 5.61
N LYS A 341 10.08 31.34 6.69
CA LYS A 341 10.64 31.49 8.03
C LYS A 341 11.48 30.29 8.49
N TYR A 342 11.20 29.09 8.00
CA TYR A 342 11.70 27.84 8.61
C TYR A 342 12.55 26.97 7.68
N LEU A 343 12.64 27.29 6.39
CA LEU A 343 13.67 26.75 5.52
C LEU A 343 14.95 27.58 5.69
N ASP A 344 16.08 26.92 5.76
CA ASP A 344 17.36 27.59 5.75
C ASP A 344 17.75 28.12 4.33
N GLU A 345 18.87 28.77 4.22
CA GLU A 345 19.36 29.31 2.94
C GLU A 345 19.63 28.21 1.89
N ASN A 346 19.79 26.95 2.30
CA ASN A 346 19.97 25.79 1.44
C ASN A 346 18.68 25.03 1.14
N GLY A 347 17.55 25.45 1.71
CA GLY A 347 16.27 24.76 1.60
C GLY A 347 16.11 23.58 2.56
N GLU A 348 17.06 23.39 3.50
CA GLU A 348 16.97 22.37 4.53
C GLU A 348 16.03 22.79 5.67
N HIS A 349 15.42 21.85 6.32
CA HIS A 349 14.52 22.08 7.45
C HIS A 349 14.73 21.03 8.54
N ASP A 350 14.33 21.39 9.74
CA ASP A 350 14.61 20.67 10.99
C ASP A 350 13.59 19.56 11.32
N TYR A 351 12.91 18.92 10.33
CA TYR A 351 11.89 17.92 10.60
C TYR A 351 12.28 16.57 10.01
N ASP A 352 11.98 15.48 10.75
CA ASP A 352 12.22 14.10 10.33
C ASP A 352 10.94 13.45 9.80
N TYR A 353 9.78 13.87 10.32
CA TYR A 353 8.47 13.30 9.98
C TYR A 353 7.43 14.39 9.74
N ILE A 354 6.76 14.29 8.60
CA ILE A 354 5.71 15.23 8.18
C ILE A 354 4.37 14.49 8.12
N PHE A 355 3.42 14.91 8.93
CA PHE A 355 2.04 14.43 8.91
C PHE A 355 1.17 15.43 8.14
N ILE A 356 0.44 14.97 7.15
CA ILE A 356 -0.43 15.81 6.31
C ILE A 356 -1.86 15.32 6.46
N ASP A 357 -2.65 16.03 7.27
CA ASP A 357 -4.07 15.70 7.44
C ASP A 357 -4.91 16.33 6.31
N GLU A 358 -5.94 15.59 5.88
CA GLU A 358 -6.75 15.85 4.69
C GLU A 358 -5.87 16.00 3.43
N ALA A 359 -4.96 15.02 3.24
CA ALA A 359 -3.96 15.00 2.17
C ALA A 359 -4.55 15.08 0.75
N HIS A 360 -5.84 14.73 0.58
CA HIS A 360 -6.55 14.88 -0.69
C HIS A 360 -6.57 16.33 -1.23
N ARG A 361 -6.20 17.32 -0.41
CA ARG A 361 -6.05 18.73 -0.84
C ARG A 361 -4.81 18.96 -1.71
N PHE A 362 -3.90 18.00 -1.78
CA PHE A 362 -2.66 18.02 -2.57
C PHE A 362 -2.72 17.14 -3.83
N ARG A 363 -3.90 16.89 -4.37
CA ARG A 363 -4.10 16.07 -5.57
C ARG A 363 -3.82 16.79 -6.88
N ASN A 364 -3.66 18.12 -6.87
CA ASN A 364 -3.35 18.92 -8.04
C ASN A 364 -1.93 19.49 -7.95
N GLU A 365 -1.06 18.98 -8.81
CA GLU A 365 0.36 19.34 -8.88
C GLU A 365 0.60 20.79 -9.37
N SER A 366 -0.34 21.37 -10.15
CA SER A 366 -0.17 22.70 -10.72
C SER A 366 -0.36 23.85 -9.72
N THR A 367 -0.66 23.53 -8.45
CA THR A 367 -0.92 24.56 -7.44
C THR A 367 0.34 24.94 -6.67
N GLN A 368 0.50 26.24 -6.36
CA GLN A 368 1.59 26.72 -5.49
C GLN A 368 1.63 25.96 -4.17
N ARG A 369 0.46 25.66 -3.60
CA ARG A 369 0.34 24.88 -2.35
C ARG A 369 0.96 23.49 -2.45
N PHE A 370 0.85 22.82 -3.60
CA PHE A 370 1.50 21.53 -3.80
C PHE A 370 3.01 21.68 -3.86
N GLU A 371 3.51 22.69 -4.58
CA GLU A 371 4.95 23.00 -4.66
C GLU A 371 5.54 23.27 -3.26
N ASP A 372 4.88 24.11 -2.47
CA ASP A 372 5.30 24.44 -1.12
C ASP A 372 5.34 23.19 -0.22
N MET A 373 4.31 22.34 -0.32
CA MET A 373 4.26 21.10 0.46
C MET A 373 5.31 20.10 0.00
N HIS A 374 5.55 20.00 -1.30
CA HIS A 374 6.56 19.12 -1.87
C HIS A 374 7.97 19.51 -1.38
N GLN A 375 8.29 20.81 -1.30
CA GLN A 375 9.55 21.29 -0.72
C GLN A 375 9.69 20.89 0.75
N ILE A 376 8.62 21.03 1.57
CA ILE A 376 8.62 20.62 2.98
C ILE A 376 8.80 19.10 3.13
N CYS A 377 8.25 18.31 2.22
CA CYS A 377 8.34 16.85 2.24
C CYS A 377 9.71 16.31 1.79
N PHE A 378 10.49 17.12 1.09
CA PHE A 378 11.79 16.72 0.57
C PHE A 378 12.73 16.20 1.66
N GLY A 379 13.30 15.02 1.45
CA GLY A 379 14.22 14.38 2.41
C GLY A 379 13.58 13.83 3.69
N ASN A 380 12.27 14.05 3.89
CA ASN A 380 11.55 13.65 5.10
C ASN A 380 10.72 12.40 4.91
N LYS A 381 10.35 11.78 6.02
CA LYS A 381 9.35 10.70 6.04
C LYS A 381 7.95 11.29 6.15
N VAL A 382 7.06 10.92 5.23
CA VAL A 382 5.76 11.56 5.07
C VAL A 382 4.62 10.63 5.42
N ILE A 383 3.68 11.11 6.23
CA ILE A 383 2.47 10.40 6.61
C ILE A 383 1.26 11.17 6.06
N LEU A 384 0.66 10.66 5.01
CA LEU A 384 -0.56 11.21 4.43
C LEU A 384 -1.78 10.66 5.17
N VAL A 385 -2.70 11.52 5.55
CA VAL A 385 -3.93 11.12 6.25
C VAL A 385 -5.14 11.63 5.49
N SER A 386 -5.94 10.74 4.94
CA SER A 386 -7.22 11.09 4.31
C SER A 386 -8.10 9.86 4.14
N ALA A 387 -9.39 9.98 4.43
CA ALA A 387 -10.35 8.91 4.13
C ALA A 387 -10.73 8.84 2.65
N THR A 388 -10.47 9.90 1.92
CA THR A 388 -10.91 10.09 0.52
C THR A 388 -9.73 10.52 -0.35
N PRO A 389 -8.71 9.67 -0.54
CA PRO A 389 -7.49 10.01 -1.28
C PRO A 389 -7.73 10.24 -2.78
N PHE A 390 -8.86 9.75 -3.27
CA PHE A 390 -9.26 9.76 -4.67
C PHE A 390 -10.57 10.51 -4.85
N ASN A 391 -10.73 11.24 -5.95
CA ASN A 391 -11.97 11.95 -6.25
C ASN A 391 -12.49 11.60 -7.65
N ASN A 392 -11.71 11.88 -8.68
CA ASN A 392 -12.18 11.78 -10.06
C ASN A 392 -11.20 11.06 -10.98
N ARG A 393 -9.91 11.00 -10.63
CA ARG A 393 -8.86 10.55 -11.54
C ARG A 393 -7.80 9.76 -10.79
N ILE A 394 -7.30 8.71 -11.40
CA ILE A 394 -6.17 7.92 -10.87
C ILE A 394 -4.93 8.81 -10.65
N SER A 395 -4.77 9.87 -11.45
CA SER A 395 -3.73 10.88 -11.23
C SER A 395 -3.80 11.57 -9.87
N ASP A 396 -4.97 11.62 -9.22
CA ASP A 396 -5.11 12.21 -7.88
C ASP A 396 -4.24 11.48 -6.85
N ILE A 397 -4.19 10.15 -6.95
CA ILE A 397 -3.35 9.30 -6.10
C ILE A 397 -1.87 9.48 -6.46
N TYR A 398 -1.55 9.42 -7.75
CA TYR A 398 -0.18 9.60 -8.22
C TYR A 398 0.44 10.91 -7.74
N THR A 399 -0.30 12.01 -7.85
CA THR A 399 0.17 13.32 -7.37
C THR A 399 0.46 13.32 -5.87
N GLN A 400 -0.41 12.72 -5.06
CA GLN A 400 -0.19 12.63 -3.61
C GLN A 400 1.01 11.74 -3.28
N LEU A 401 1.23 10.64 -4.01
CA LEU A 401 2.39 9.76 -3.80
C LEU A 401 3.72 10.48 -4.06
N LYS A 402 3.77 11.48 -4.95
CA LYS A 402 4.98 12.28 -5.22
C LYS A 402 5.50 13.01 -3.97
N LEU A 403 4.68 13.22 -2.96
CA LEU A 403 5.12 13.84 -1.72
C LEU A 403 6.13 12.98 -0.94
N PHE A 404 6.24 11.66 -1.23
CA PHE A 404 7.20 10.78 -0.58
C PHE A 404 7.80 9.70 -1.51
N GLN A 405 7.36 9.62 -2.76
CA GLN A 405 7.90 8.70 -3.76
C GLN A 405 8.53 9.48 -4.91
N ILE A 406 9.70 9.04 -5.32
CA ILE A 406 10.36 9.60 -6.50
C ILE A 406 9.71 8.99 -7.76
N PRO A 407 9.12 9.80 -8.65
CA PRO A 407 8.30 9.28 -9.76
C PRO A 407 8.98 8.27 -10.69
N ARG A 408 10.29 8.37 -10.89
CA ARG A 408 11.08 7.51 -11.78
C ARG A 408 12.04 6.57 -11.04
N ASN A 409 12.08 6.64 -9.72
CA ASN A 409 12.88 5.77 -8.87
C ASN A 409 12.12 5.45 -7.58
N SER A 410 10.95 4.87 -7.73
CA SER A 410 10.07 4.50 -6.63
C SER A 410 10.64 3.33 -5.83
N THR A 411 10.33 3.29 -4.56
CA THR A 411 10.64 2.17 -3.66
C THR A 411 9.60 1.05 -3.70
N ILE A 412 8.54 1.21 -4.51
CA ILE A 412 7.45 0.23 -4.61
C ILE A 412 7.94 -0.97 -5.43
N PRO A 413 7.87 -2.20 -4.88
CA PRO A 413 8.30 -3.40 -5.57
C PRO A 413 7.56 -3.61 -6.90
N GLY A 414 8.29 -3.89 -7.97
CA GLY A 414 7.74 -4.09 -9.30
C GLY A 414 7.40 -2.82 -10.08
N GLU A 415 7.35 -1.66 -9.42
CA GLU A 415 6.94 -0.41 -10.07
C GLU A 415 7.91 0.74 -9.76
N GLN A 416 9.17 0.60 -10.18
CA GLN A 416 10.17 1.66 -9.98
C GLN A 416 9.84 2.93 -10.75
N ASN A 417 9.20 2.85 -11.92
CA ASN A 417 8.80 4.01 -12.70
C ASN A 417 7.31 4.28 -12.60
N LEU A 418 6.87 4.84 -11.48
CA LEU A 418 5.48 5.23 -11.25
C LEU A 418 4.93 6.19 -12.31
N LYS A 419 5.78 7.10 -12.84
CA LYS A 419 5.35 8.02 -13.90
C LYS A 419 4.87 7.23 -15.13
N LYS A 420 5.69 6.29 -15.62
CA LYS A 420 5.34 5.44 -16.76
C LYS A 420 4.08 4.61 -16.46
N PHE A 421 4.02 4.00 -15.30
CA PHE A 421 2.89 3.20 -14.85
C PHE A 421 1.56 3.98 -14.94
N PHE A 422 1.49 5.17 -14.34
CA PHE A 422 0.28 5.99 -14.33
C PHE A 422 -0.03 6.64 -15.69
N ASP A 423 0.99 7.03 -16.47
CA ASP A 423 0.80 7.62 -17.81
C ASP A 423 0.20 6.62 -18.82
N GLU A 424 0.61 5.35 -18.77
CA GLU A 424 0.05 4.28 -19.58
C GLU A 424 -1.44 4.04 -19.26
N ARG A 425 -1.80 3.95 -17.97
CA ARG A 425 -3.20 3.77 -17.52
C ARG A 425 -4.08 4.97 -17.87
N ARG A 426 -3.54 6.18 -17.72
CA ARG A 426 -4.23 7.40 -18.14
C ARG A 426 -4.49 7.41 -19.66
N THR A 427 -3.53 6.98 -20.45
CA THR A 427 -3.67 6.88 -21.90
C THR A 427 -4.70 5.82 -22.29
N LEU A 428 -4.71 4.68 -21.62
CA LEU A 428 -5.70 3.62 -21.80
C LEU A 428 -7.11 4.13 -21.50
N LEU A 429 -7.35 4.73 -20.34
CA LEU A 429 -8.64 5.31 -19.96
C LEU A 429 -9.09 6.38 -20.92
N LYS A 430 -8.18 7.22 -21.43
CA LYS A 430 -8.50 8.24 -22.42
C LYS A 430 -8.93 7.64 -23.77
N LYS A 431 -8.32 6.52 -24.17
CA LYS A 431 -8.65 5.81 -25.42
C LYS A 431 -10.08 5.27 -25.41
N TYR A 432 -10.56 4.79 -24.26
CA TYR A 432 -11.89 4.18 -24.11
C TYR A 432 -12.96 5.11 -23.55
N LYS A 433 -12.65 6.41 -23.37
CA LYS A 433 -13.49 7.39 -22.66
C LYS A 433 -14.95 7.47 -23.15
N ASP A 434 -15.18 7.28 -24.44
CA ASP A 434 -16.51 7.41 -25.05
C ASP A 434 -17.03 6.05 -25.57
N THR A 435 -16.61 4.94 -24.96
CA THR A 435 -17.00 3.56 -25.35
C THR A 435 -17.76 2.87 -24.23
N GLU A 436 -18.57 1.88 -24.56
CA GLU A 436 -19.29 1.02 -23.59
C GLU A 436 -18.35 0.15 -22.76
N GLU A 437 -17.09 0.01 -23.17
CA GLU A 437 -16.06 -0.78 -22.48
C GLU A 437 -15.41 -0.02 -21.31
N LEU A 438 -15.61 1.31 -21.22
CA LEU A 438 -14.97 2.15 -20.21
C LEU A 438 -15.11 1.60 -18.77
N PRO A 439 -16.30 1.17 -18.29
CA PRO A 439 -16.44 0.67 -16.91
C PRO A 439 -15.61 -0.59 -16.63
N SER A 440 -15.44 -1.47 -17.63
CA SER A 440 -14.60 -2.67 -17.50
C SER A 440 -13.13 -2.30 -17.40
N ILE A 441 -12.68 -1.39 -18.25
CA ILE A 441 -11.29 -0.89 -18.28
C ILE A 441 -10.97 -0.12 -16.98
N GLU A 442 -11.90 0.68 -16.48
CA GLU A 442 -11.74 1.38 -15.19
C GLU A 442 -11.58 0.40 -14.02
N ASN A 443 -12.33 -0.70 -14.02
CA ASN A 443 -12.19 -1.74 -13.01
C ASN A 443 -10.81 -2.41 -13.07
N GLU A 444 -10.35 -2.79 -14.27
CA GLU A 444 -9.05 -3.41 -14.48
C GLU A 444 -7.93 -2.48 -14.02
N VAL A 445 -7.95 -1.23 -14.46
CA VAL A 445 -6.96 -0.22 -14.06
C VAL A 445 -7.00 0.05 -12.55
N SER A 446 -8.19 0.12 -11.95
CA SER A 446 -8.35 0.30 -10.50
C SER A 446 -7.72 -0.86 -9.72
N LYS A 447 -7.93 -2.10 -10.21
CA LYS A 447 -7.33 -3.30 -9.65
C LYS A 447 -5.80 -3.25 -9.74
N GLU A 448 -5.25 -2.94 -10.92
CA GLU A 448 -3.80 -2.84 -11.08
C GLU A 448 -3.17 -1.77 -10.16
N VAL A 449 -3.79 -0.58 -10.06
CA VAL A 449 -3.30 0.47 -9.15
C VAL A 449 -3.34 0.01 -7.70
N ARG A 450 -4.41 -0.66 -7.29
CA ARG A 450 -4.55 -1.21 -5.94
C ARG A 450 -3.48 -2.25 -5.65
N ASP A 451 -3.35 -3.25 -6.52
CA ASP A 451 -2.56 -4.46 -6.25
C ASP A 451 -1.05 -4.24 -6.47
N LYS A 452 -0.67 -3.37 -7.41
CA LYS A 452 0.74 -3.09 -7.70
C LYS A 452 1.32 -1.89 -6.93
N VAL A 453 0.47 -0.93 -6.53
CA VAL A 453 0.96 0.30 -5.91
C VAL A 453 0.41 0.48 -4.49
N LEU A 454 -0.91 0.56 -4.32
CA LEU A 454 -1.50 1.01 -3.06
C LEU A 454 -1.25 0.07 -1.90
N LYS A 455 -1.27 -1.24 -2.12
CA LYS A 455 -1.02 -2.23 -1.07
C LYS A 455 0.33 -2.06 -0.35
N HIS A 456 1.32 -1.47 -1.02
CA HIS A 456 2.66 -1.27 -0.46
C HIS A 456 2.78 0.00 0.38
N VAL A 457 1.96 1.01 0.12
CA VAL A 457 2.11 2.36 0.68
C VAL A 457 0.86 2.91 1.36
N MET A 458 -0.26 2.16 1.35
CA MET A 458 -1.53 2.63 1.89
C MET A 458 -2.13 1.64 2.88
N ILE A 459 -2.62 2.14 4.00
CA ILE A 459 -3.42 1.39 4.97
C ILE A 459 -4.86 1.85 4.81
N ARG A 460 -5.72 0.95 4.33
CA ARG A 460 -7.15 1.19 4.21
C ARG A 460 -7.93 -0.03 4.65
N ARG A 461 -8.83 0.18 5.59
CA ARG A 461 -9.68 -0.89 6.14
C ARG A 461 -11.11 -0.39 6.23
N THR A 462 -12.04 -1.30 6.03
CA THR A 462 -13.48 -1.07 6.20
C THR A 462 -13.93 -1.48 7.60
N ARG A 463 -15.11 -1.03 8.03
CA ARG A 463 -15.70 -1.46 9.32
C ARG A 463 -16.07 -2.93 9.31
N ALA A 464 -16.50 -3.44 8.16
CA ALA A 464 -16.87 -4.85 8.00
C ALA A 464 -15.66 -5.74 8.28
N GLU A 465 -14.51 -5.46 7.66
CA GLU A 465 -13.25 -6.18 7.90
C GLU A 465 -12.79 -6.08 9.35
N ILE A 466 -12.81 -4.87 9.94
CA ILE A 466 -12.41 -4.68 11.34
C ILE A 466 -13.33 -5.47 12.27
N LYS A 467 -14.65 -5.45 12.05
CA LYS A 467 -15.62 -6.21 12.86
C LYS A 467 -15.40 -7.71 12.77
N ASP A 468 -15.07 -8.21 11.59
CA ASP A 468 -14.85 -9.65 11.39
C ASP A 468 -13.51 -10.10 12.00
N ILE A 469 -12.44 -9.34 11.77
CA ILE A 469 -11.08 -9.72 12.17
C ILE A 469 -10.85 -9.50 13.67
N TYR A 470 -11.32 -8.38 14.23
CA TYR A 470 -11.06 -7.99 15.62
C TYR A 470 -12.30 -8.15 16.51
N LYS A 471 -12.99 -9.31 16.41
CA LYS A 471 -14.21 -9.63 17.20
C LYS A 471 -14.04 -9.34 18.69
N SER A 472 -12.85 -9.60 19.24
CA SER A 472 -12.53 -9.34 20.64
C SER A 472 -12.64 -7.87 21.07
N ASP A 473 -12.48 -6.92 20.15
CA ASP A 473 -12.63 -5.49 20.44
C ASP A 473 -14.12 -5.12 20.66
N PHE A 474 -15.05 -5.98 20.17
CA PHE A 474 -16.49 -5.76 20.21
C PHE A 474 -17.22 -6.61 21.30
N GLU A 475 -16.57 -7.64 21.85
CA GLU A 475 -17.18 -8.59 22.79
C GLU A 475 -17.50 -7.96 24.16
N LYS A 476 -16.79 -6.89 24.54
CA LYS A 476 -17.01 -6.20 25.83
C LYS A 476 -18.28 -5.34 25.88
N GLY A 477 -19.03 -5.24 24.77
CA GLY A 477 -20.36 -4.62 24.71
C GLY A 477 -20.39 -3.07 24.68
N ASP A 478 -19.32 -2.41 25.05
CA ASP A 478 -19.23 -0.94 25.12
C ASP A 478 -18.81 -0.28 23.80
N PHE A 479 -18.35 -1.10 22.83
CA PHE A 479 -17.86 -0.66 21.54
C PHE A 479 -18.62 -1.35 20.40
N PHE A 480 -19.16 -0.55 19.48
CA PHE A 480 -19.81 -1.04 18.26
C PHE A 480 -19.72 -0.02 17.12
N PHE A 481 -19.82 -0.49 15.91
CA PHE A 481 -20.06 0.37 14.74
C PHE A 481 -21.55 0.44 14.44
N PRO A 482 -22.13 1.64 14.24
CA PRO A 482 -23.52 1.75 13.82
C PRO A 482 -23.73 1.18 12.42
N THR A 483 -24.91 0.62 12.19
CA THR A 483 -25.33 0.20 10.85
C THR A 483 -25.87 1.42 10.10
N ILE A 484 -25.36 1.68 8.90
CA ILE A 484 -25.95 2.66 8.00
C ILE A 484 -27.08 1.96 7.25
N ASN A 485 -28.31 2.45 7.42
CA ASN A 485 -29.45 1.96 6.65
C ASN A 485 -29.37 2.48 5.22
N ASP A 486 -30.00 1.77 4.28
CA ASP A 486 -30.04 2.17 2.88
C ASP A 486 -30.49 3.64 2.74
N PRO A 487 -29.77 4.42 1.91
CA PRO A 487 -30.09 5.84 1.75
C PRO A 487 -31.48 6.06 1.17
N LYS A 488 -32.23 6.98 1.75
CA LYS A 488 -33.54 7.35 1.24
C LYS A 488 -33.42 8.42 0.19
N GLN A 489 -33.71 8.08 -1.04
CA GLN A 489 -33.82 9.04 -2.15
C GLN A 489 -35.09 9.89 -2.02
N ILE A 490 -34.95 11.19 -2.21
CA ILE A 490 -36.05 12.15 -2.25
C ILE A 490 -36.04 12.85 -3.60
N VAL A 491 -36.99 12.51 -4.45
CA VAL A 491 -37.21 13.15 -5.75
C VAL A 491 -38.44 14.04 -5.65
N TYR A 492 -38.34 15.24 -6.18
CA TYR A 492 -39.46 16.17 -6.29
C TYR A 492 -39.60 16.66 -7.74
N ARG A 493 -40.79 17.20 -8.08
CA ARG A 493 -41.05 17.67 -9.42
C ARG A 493 -41.43 19.17 -9.41
N LEU A 494 -40.99 19.83 -10.44
CA LEU A 494 -41.46 21.18 -10.72
C LEU A 494 -42.86 21.10 -11.39
N THR A 495 -43.74 21.93 -10.99
CA THR A 495 -45.13 21.87 -11.51
C THR A 495 -45.67 23.30 -11.82
N GLY A 496 -46.51 23.40 -12.85
CA GLY A 496 -47.23 24.59 -13.18
C GLY A 496 -46.37 25.79 -13.60
N ASN A 497 -46.49 26.93 -12.91
CA ASN A 497 -45.72 28.12 -13.23
C ASN A 497 -44.21 27.98 -12.93
N VAL A 498 -43.85 27.16 -11.97
CA VAL A 498 -42.44 26.89 -11.63
C VAL A 498 -41.75 26.12 -12.74
N GLU A 499 -42.40 25.11 -13.28
CA GLU A 499 -41.90 24.30 -14.39
C GLU A 499 -41.74 25.15 -15.68
N LYS A 500 -42.75 25.98 -16.00
CA LYS A 500 -42.67 26.89 -17.16
C LYS A 500 -41.52 27.89 -17.02
N ALA A 501 -41.36 28.50 -15.85
CA ALA A 501 -40.28 29.45 -15.59
C ALA A 501 -38.89 28.74 -15.67
N PHE A 502 -38.79 27.48 -15.25
CA PHE A 502 -37.57 26.70 -15.39
C PHE A 502 -37.19 26.51 -16.87
N TYR A 503 -38.09 25.97 -17.70
CA TYR A 503 -37.76 25.77 -19.13
C TYR A 503 -37.46 27.06 -19.86
N GLU A 504 -38.16 28.16 -19.53
CA GLU A 504 -37.83 29.46 -20.09
C GLU A 504 -36.46 29.95 -19.63
N THR A 505 -36.08 29.68 -18.37
CA THR A 505 -34.73 29.98 -17.86
C THR A 505 -33.65 29.20 -18.61
N ILE A 506 -33.83 27.89 -18.86
CA ILE A 506 -32.92 27.10 -19.67
C ILE A 506 -32.77 27.67 -21.08
N ASN A 507 -33.88 28.02 -21.72
CA ASN A 507 -33.83 28.63 -23.06
C ASN A 507 -33.03 29.94 -23.06
N ILE A 508 -33.24 30.82 -22.08
CA ILE A 508 -32.46 32.06 -21.96
C ILE A 508 -30.99 31.77 -21.73
N MET A 509 -30.67 30.73 -20.95
CA MET A 509 -29.28 30.34 -20.64
C MET A 509 -28.53 29.75 -21.83
N THR A 510 -29.22 29.18 -22.82
CA THR A 510 -28.61 28.74 -24.07
C THR A 510 -28.12 29.89 -24.93
N ASP A 511 -28.77 31.04 -24.85
CA ASP A 511 -28.43 32.24 -25.61
C ASP A 511 -27.40 33.13 -24.92
N LEU A 512 -27.00 32.82 -23.68
CA LEU A 512 -26.02 33.60 -22.93
C LEU A 512 -24.60 33.34 -23.41
N GLU A 513 -23.86 34.41 -23.69
CA GLU A 513 -22.47 34.37 -24.09
C GLU A 513 -21.52 34.38 -22.89
N TYR A 514 -21.95 34.81 -21.72
CA TYR A 514 -21.10 34.99 -20.52
C TYR A 514 -19.86 35.86 -20.79
N ALA A 515 -20.01 36.88 -21.62
CA ALA A 515 -18.96 37.71 -22.21
C ALA A 515 -18.07 38.37 -21.15
N ARG A 516 -18.63 38.77 -20.00
CA ARG A 516 -17.87 39.37 -18.89
C ARG A 516 -16.80 38.41 -18.31
N TYR A 517 -17.04 37.10 -18.32
CA TYR A 517 -16.18 36.10 -17.72
C TYR A 517 -15.11 35.53 -18.67
N LYS A 518 -15.16 35.98 -19.94
CA LYS A 518 -14.17 35.62 -20.96
C LYS A 518 -13.74 36.84 -21.79
N PRO A 519 -13.45 38.00 -21.17
CA PRO A 519 -13.24 39.24 -21.88
C PRO A 519 -12.08 39.20 -22.86
N LEU A 520 -10.97 38.50 -22.53
CA LEU A 520 -9.79 38.47 -23.39
C LEU A 520 -10.01 37.77 -24.74
N ILE A 521 -11.09 36.99 -24.89
CA ILE A 521 -11.47 36.37 -26.17
C ILE A 521 -11.92 37.46 -27.17
N TYR A 522 -12.46 38.56 -26.68
CA TYR A 522 -13.02 39.69 -27.47
C TYR A 522 -12.01 40.82 -27.70
N LEU A 523 -10.72 40.61 -27.46
CA LEU A 523 -9.66 41.50 -27.88
C LEU A 523 -9.61 41.56 -29.42
N LYS A 524 -9.28 42.74 -29.97
CA LYS A 524 -8.99 42.87 -31.41
C LYS A 524 -7.79 42.03 -31.81
N GLN A 525 -7.78 41.51 -33.02
CA GLN A 525 -6.79 40.52 -33.48
C GLN A 525 -5.32 41.01 -33.32
N GLU A 526 -5.09 42.28 -33.42
CA GLU A 526 -3.78 42.93 -33.25
C GLU A 526 -3.21 42.80 -31.86
N TYR A 527 -4.06 42.66 -30.82
CA TYR A 527 -3.67 42.51 -29.40
C TYR A 527 -3.74 41.05 -28.91
N LYS A 528 -4.46 40.16 -29.64
CA LYS A 528 -4.63 38.74 -29.25
C LYS A 528 -3.31 37.99 -29.19
N ASN A 529 -2.41 38.24 -30.14
CA ASN A 529 -1.13 37.54 -30.23
C ASN A 529 -0.08 37.97 -29.13
N GLU A 530 -0.26 39.15 -28.58
CA GLU A 530 0.62 39.75 -27.59
C GLU A 530 0.21 39.42 -26.15
N ILE A 531 -1.11 39.18 -25.91
CA ILE A 531 -1.71 39.11 -24.57
C ILE A 531 -2.21 37.66 -24.25
N LEU A 532 -2.54 36.86 -25.27
CA LEU A 532 -3.18 35.58 -25.13
C LEU A 532 -2.25 34.41 -25.49
N ASP A 533 -1.83 33.64 -24.47
CA ASP A 533 -1.27 32.31 -24.69
C ASP A 533 -2.38 31.25 -24.91
N GLN A 534 -1.99 30.03 -25.35
CA GLN A 534 -2.97 28.97 -25.63
C GLN A 534 -3.73 28.52 -24.38
N LEU A 535 -3.09 28.55 -23.20
CA LEU A 535 -3.68 28.14 -21.93
C LEU A 535 -4.76 29.11 -21.48
N THR A 536 -4.52 30.42 -21.59
CA THR A 536 -5.48 31.46 -21.26
C THR A 536 -6.69 31.41 -22.20
N LYS A 537 -6.47 31.11 -23.49
CA LYS A 537 -7.59 30.91 -24.47
C LYS A 537 -8.50 29.75 -24.09
N GLN A 538 -7.93 28.63 -23.68
CA GLN A 538 -8.68 27.44 -23.31
C GLN A 538 -9.42 27.62 -21.99
N SER A 539 -8.75 28.24 -21.01
CA SER A 539 -9.35 28.58 -19.71
C SER A 539 -10.60 29.46 -19.89
N GLN A 540 -10.52 30.54 -20.66
CA GLN A 540 -11.65 31.45 -20.86
C GLN A 540 -12.82 30.82 -21.65
N LYS A 541 -12.55 29.96 -22.66
CA LYS A 541 -13.61 29.24 -23.37
C LYS A 541 -14.44 28.33 -22.46
N ASN A 542 -13.79 27.64 -21.53
CA ASN A 542 -14.45 26.70 -20.60
C ASN A 542 -15.27 27.44 -19.53
N THR A 543 -14.94 28.71 -19.24
CA THR A 543 -15.64 29.51 -18.20
C THR A 543 -17.14 29.69 -18.50
N GLY A 544 -17.54 29.80 -19.78
CA GLY A 544 -18.95 29.92 -20.15
C GLY A 544 -19.82 28.73 -19.76
N GLY A 545 -19.36 27.49 -20.06
CA GLY A 545 -20.05 26.26 -19.67
C GLY A 545 -20.12 26.09 -18.14
N PHE A 546 -19.07 26.51 -17.46
CA PHE A 546 -19.00 26.58 -16.03
C PHE A 546 -20.08 27.49 -15.40
N MET A 547 -20.27 28.70 -15.93
CA MET A 547 -21.28 29.64 -15.39
C MET A 547 -22.71 29.13 -15.57
N LYS A 548 -23.01 28.45 -16.69
CA LYS A 548 -24.29 27.76 -16.89
C LYS A 548 -24.53 26.75 -15.75
N THR A 549 -23.58 25.86 -15.53
CA THR A 549 -23.69 24.84 -14.51
C THR A 549 -23.85 25.43 -13.10
N LEU A 550 -23.12 26.51 -12.78
CA LEU A 550 -23.22 27.19 -11.50
C LEU A 550 -24.64 27.72 -11.26
N ILE A 551 -25.26 28.34 -12.28
CA ILE A 551 -26.62 28.87 -12.15
C ILE A 551 -27.63 27.77 -11.90
N ILE A 552 -27.55 26.64 -12.60
CA ILE A 552 -28.44 25.50 -12.39
C ILE A 552 -28.22 24.91 -11.00
N LYS A 553 -26.97 24.77 -10.55
CA LYS A 553 -26.63 24.26 -9.21
C LYS A 553 -27.21 25.16 -8.10
N ARG A 554 -27.19 26.46 -8.28
CA ARG A 554 -27.82 27.41 -7.35
C ARG A 554 -29.35 27.29 -7.36
N PHE A 555 -29.92 27.01 -8.51
CA PHE A 555 -31.36 26.74 -8.65
C PHE A 555 -31.74 25.47 -7.87
N GLU A 556 -30.98 24.38 -8.06
CA GLU A 556 -31.19 23.11 -7.34
C GLU A 556 -31.00 23.24 -5.82
N SER A 557 -30.10 24.10 -5.36
CA SER A 557 -29.96 24.36 -3.94
C SER A 557 -31.21 25.02 -3.35
N SER A 558 -31.63 26.19 -3.85
CA SER A 558 -32.91 26.82 -3.55
C SER A 558 -33.22 27.96 -4.50
N PHE A 559 -34.50 28.28 -4.70
CA PHE A 559 -34.92 29.47 -5.47
C PHE A 559 -34.41 30.78 -4.86
N TYR A 560 -34.23 30.83 -3.57
CA TYR A 560 -33.63 31.96 -2.88
C TYR A 560 -32.16 32.17 -3.24
N ALA A 561 -31.36 31.12 -3.20
CA ALA A 561 -29.95 31.15 -3.59
C ALA A 561 -29.80 31.50 -5.08
N PHE A 562 -30.66 30.96 -5.94
CA PHE A 562 -30.70 31.27 -7.35
C PHE A 562 -30.99 32.75 -7.63
N LYS A 563 -32.08 33.32 -7.05
CA LYS A 563 -32.42 34.74 -7.18
C LYS A 563 -31.29 35.63 -6.66
N LYS A 564 -30.67 35.31 -5.55
CA LYS A 564 -29.48 36.03 -5.01
C LYS A 564 -28.33 36.02 -6.00
N THR A 565 -28.05 34.87 -6.62
CA THR A 565 -26.98 34.71 -7.62
C THR A 565 -27.27 35.56 -8.88
N LEU A 566 -28.51 35.52 -9.41
CA LEU A 566 -28.89 36.36 -10.53
C LEU A 566 -28.74 37.87 -10.20
N SER A 567 -29.18 38.28 -8.99
CA SER A 567 -29.01 39.67 -8.55
C SER A 567 -27.54 40.10 -8.47
N ARG A 568 -26.64 39.23 -8.05
CA ARG A 568 -25.16 39.46 -8.05
C ARG A 568 -24.66 39.62 -9.49
N PHE A 569 -25.06 38.71 -10.38
CA PHE A 569 -24.67 38.80 -11.80
C PHE A 569 -25.12 40.09 -12.45
N ILE A 570 -26.39 40.48 -12.25
CA ILE A 570 -26.92 41.74 -12.76
C ILE A 570 -26.08 42.92 -12.26
N LYS A 571 -25.81 43.01 -10.96
CA LYS A 571 -24.98 44.09 -10.38
C LYS A 571 -23.58 44.09 -10.96
N SER A 572 -22.98 42.93 -11.10
CA SER A 572 -21.64 42.74 -11.61
C SER A 572 -21.50 43.12 -13.08
N TYR A 573 -22.50 42.75 -13.93
CA TYR A 573 -22.55 43.15 -15.34
C TYR A 573 -22.76 44.66 -15.49
N LYS A 574 -23.70 45.26 -14.74
CA LYS A 574 -23.89 46.71 -14.73
C LYS A 574 -22.61 47.46 -14.45
N ARG A 575 -21.94 47.10 -13.36
CA ARG A 575 -20.67 47.73 -12.98
C ARG A 575 -19.57 47.55 -14.05
N PHE A 576 -19.47 46.36 -14.67
CA PHE A 576 -18.50 46.09 -15.71
C PHE A 576 -18.79 46.89 -16.98
N ILE A 577 -20.06 47.04 -17.39
CA ILE A 577 -20.49 47.84 -18.51
C ILE A 577 -20.19 49.34 -18.25
N ASP A 578 -20.45 49.83 -17.03
CA ASP A 578 -20.15 51.22 -16.66
C ASP A 578 -18.64 51.49 -16.73
N MET A 579 -17.81 50.55 -16.25
CA MET A 579 -16.35 50.65 -16.39
C MET A 579 -15.91 50.64 -17.86
N TYR A 580 -16.45 49.73 -18.69
CA TYR A 580 -16.16 49.69 -20.12
C TYR A 580 -16.48 51.02 -20.79
N LYS A 581 -17.65 51.57 -20.50
CA LYS A 581 -18.11 52.90 -21.05
C LYS A 581 -17.27 54.07 -20.53
N SER A 582 -16.61 53.93 -19.38
CA SER A 582 -15.65 54.91 -18.88
C SER A 582 -14.24 54.80 -19.52
N GLY A 583 -14.06 53.84 -20.44
CA GLY A 583 -12.86 53.71 -21.28
C GLY A 583 -11.87 52.69 -20.79
N TYR A 584 -12.10 51.99 -19.66
CA TYR A 584 -11.22 50.98 -19.10
C TYR A 584 -11.98 49.79 -18.51
N ILE A 585 -11.36 48.62 -18.62
CA ILE A 585 -11.82 47.46 -17.87
C ILE A 585 -10.67 46.85 -17.10
N TYR A 586 -11.01 46.10 -16.08
CA TYR A 586 -10.12 45.43 -15.23
C TYR A 586 -10.38 43.92 -15.30
N VAL A 587 -9.36 43.13 -15.58
CA VAL A 587 -9.43 41.67 -15.76
C VAL A 587 -8.47 40.95 -14.82
N GLY A 588 -8.96 40.02 -14.06
CA GLY A 588 -8.15 39.19 -13.18
C GLY A 588 -7.29 38.19 -13.98
N LYS A 589 -6.00 38.07 -13.67
CA LYS A 589 -5.03 37.26 -14.42
C LYS A 589 -5.10 35.78 -14.16
N ASN A 590 -5.33 35.37 -12.93
CA ASN A 590 -5.24 33.98 -12.49
C ASN A 590 -6.34 33.64 -11.49
N VAL A 591 -7.48 33.19 -11.99
CA VAL A 591 -8.45 32.53 -11.13
C VAL A 591 -8.29 31.02 -11.36
N GLU A 592 -7.82 30.30 -10.34
CA GLU A 592 -7.82 28.83 -10.29
C GLU A 592 -9.26 28.31 -10.20
N VAL A 593 -10.09 28.67 -11.17
CA VAL A 593 -11.52 28.36 -11.25
C VAL A 593 -11.72 26.84 -11.23
N TYR A 594 -10.80 26.11 -11.86
CA TYR A 594 -10.87 24.65 -11.93
C TYR A 594 -10.63 24.00 -10.57
N ASP A 595 -9.65 24.48 -9.80
CA ASP A 595 -9.38 23.93 -8.46
C ASP A 595 -10.54 24.18 -7.50
N LEU A 596 -11.15 25.35 -7.59
CA LEU A 596 -12.32 25.69 -6.78
C LEU A 596 -13.55 24.88 -7.20
N TRP A 597 -13.66 24.56 -8.49
CA TRP A 597 -14.72 23.71 -9.03
C TRP A 597 -14.54 22.26 -8.66
N ASP A 598 -13.35 21.69 -8.88
CA ASP A 598 -13.01 20.30 -8.52
C ASP A 598 -13.11 20.04 -7.01
N ASN A 599 -12.89 21.07 -6.20
CA ASN A 599 -13.11 21.05 -4.75
C ASN A 599 -14.53 21.41 -4.33
N ASP A 600 -15.42 21.69 -5.31
CA ASP A 600 -16.83 22.08 -5.07
C ASP A 600 -16.97 23.27 -4.09
N ASN A 601 -16.02 24.23 -4.18
CA ASN A 601 -15.98 25.39 -3.27
C ASN A 601 -16.71 26.59 -3.88
N ILE A 602 -18.03 26.46 -3.99
CA ILE A 602 -18.90 27.45 -4.63
C ILE A 602 -18.88 28.79 -3.88
N GLU A 603 -18.75 28.80 -2.57
CA GLU A 603 -18.70 30.05 -1.77
C GLU A 603 -17.48 30.88 -2.14
N LYS A 604 -16.28 30.26 -2.17
CA LYS A 604 -15.07 30.96 -2.55
C LYS A 604 -15.04 31.38 -4.01
N LEU A 605 -15.68 30.60 -4.88
CA LEU A 605 -15.86 30.94 -6.28
C LEU A 605 -16.75 32.20 -6.43
N MET A 606 -17.81 32.29 -5.66
CA MET A 606 -18.67 33.48 -5.67
C MET A 606 -17.96 34.72 -5.12
N GLU A 607 -17.09 34.58 -4.12
CA GLU A 607 -16.21 35.66 -3.63
C GLU A 607 -15.23 36.13 -4.70
N LEU A 608 -14.69 35.23 -5.52
CA LEU A 608 -13.79 35.60 -6.62
C LEU A 608 -14.50 36.30 -7.77
N VAL A 609 -15.76 35.96 -8.01
CA VAL A 609 -16.61 36.69 -8.95
C VAL A 609 -16.78 38.18 -8.53
N ASP A 610 -16.71 38.44 -7.22
CA ASP A 610 -16.87 39.78 -6.64
C ASP A 610 -15.54 40.54 -6.39
N LYS A 611 -14.37 39.84 -6.38
CA LYS A 611 -13.04 40.44 -6.15
C LYS A 611 -12.33 40.79 -7.44
N GLU A 612 -11.80 41.99 -7.52
CA GLU A 612 -11.06 42.56 -8.66
C GLU A 612 -9.56 42.68 -8.30
N GLU A 613 -8.76 41.68 -8.58
CA GLU A 613 -7.30 41.82 -8.68
C GLU A 613 -6.86 41.67 -10.15
N VAL A 614 -5.86 42.58 -10.74
CA VAL A 614 -6.41 43.28 -11.83
C VAL A 614 -5.34 43.79 -12.75
N GLU A 615 -5.34 43.31 -14.01
CA GLU A 615 -4.75 44.07 -15.11
C GLU A 615 -5.74 45.03 -15.75
N ARG A 616 -5.30 46.27 -16.00
CA ARG A 616 -6.09 47.32 -16.59
C ARG A 616 -5.94 47.31 -18.09
N TYR A 617 -7.01 47.18 -18.83
CA TYR A 617 -7.09 47.27 -20.28
C TYR A 617 -7.89 48.46 -20.71
N LYS A 618 -7.50 49.12 -21.82
CA LYS A 618 -8.32 50.16 -22.45
C LYS A 618 -9.44 49.49 -23.23
N ALA A 619 -10.66 50.08 -23.17
CA ALA A 619 -11.86 49.57 -23.84
C ALA A 619 -11.69 49.57 -25.38
N ASP A 620 -10.86 50.47 -25.95
CA ASP A 620 -10.58 50.56 -27.39
C ASP A 620 -9.84 49.32 -27.96
N LYS A 621 -9.19 48.53 -27.09
CA LYS A 621 -8.54 47.28 -27.48
C LYS A 621 -9.52 46.11 -27.78
N PHE A 622 -10.80 46.28 -27.44
CA PHE A 622 -11.81 45.25 -27.60
C PHE A 622 -12.61 45.42 -28.86
N GLU A 623 -13.20 44.34 -29.38
CA GLU A 623 -14.07 44.37 -30.55
C GLU A 623 -15.35 45.16 -30.26
N ASP A 624 -15.92 45.85 -31.23
CA ASP A 624 -17.16 46.65 -31.09
C ASP A 624 -18.37 45.78 -30.73
N SER A 625 -18.32 44.51 -31.04
CA SER A 625 -19.33 43.50 -30.65
C SER A 625 -19.37 43.23 -29.15
N PHE A 626 -18.26 43.43 -28.41
CA PHE A 626 -18.12 43.05 -27.01
C PHE A 626 -19.13 43.77 -26.09
N LEU A 627 -19.30 45.08 -26.26
CA LEU A 627 -20.28 45.84 -25.48
C LEU A 627 -21.72 45.35 -25.73
N LYS A 628 -22.05 45.03 -26.99
CA LYS A 628 -23.37 44.51 -27.36
C LYS A 628 -23.65 43.17 -26.68
N LEU A 629 -22.64 42.28 -26.63
CA LEU A 629 -22.78 40.99 -25.95
C LEU A 629 -22.92 41.15 -24.43
N LEU A 630 -22.20 42.09 -23.80
CA LEU A 630 -22.37 42.42 -22.39
C LEU A 630 -23.78 42.93 -22.07
N GLU A 631 -24.32 43.81 -22.90
CA GLU A 631 -25.69 44.36 -22.75
C GLU A 631 -26.74 43.28 -23.00
N HIS A 632 -26.53 42.37 -23.96
CA HIS A 632 -27.38 41.23 -24.23
C HIS A 632 -27.40 40.26 -23.02
N ASP A 633 -26.23 39.87 -22.47
CA ASP A 633 -26.16 39.03 -21.29
C ASP A 633 -26.87 39.66 -20.09
N LEU A 634 -26.66 40.98 -19.86
CA LEU A 634 -27.35 41.72 -18.80
C LEU A 634 -28.88 41.71 -18.97
N ALA A 635 -29.38 41.92 -20.20
CA ALA A 635 -30.81 41.85 -20.49
C ALA A 635 -31.38 40.45 -20.22
N SER A 636 -30.64 39.41 -20.57
CA SER A 636 -30.99 38.01 -20.33
C SER A 636 -31.04 37.65 -18.83
N PHE A 637 -30.07 38.13 -18.04
CA PHE A 637 -30.12 37.98 -16.58
C PHE A 637 -31.30 38.73 -15.93
N ASN A 638 -31.59 39.93 -16.38
CA ASN A 638 -32.78 40.66 -15.90
C ASN A 638 -34.08 39.93 -16.26
N ARG A 639 -34.20 39.39 -17.49
CA ARG A 639 -35.35 38.60 -17.91
C ARG A 639 -35.52 37.35 -17.01
N MET A 640 -34.45 36.60 -16.76
CA MET A 640 -34.49 35.47 -15.82
C MET A 640 -34.93 35.91 -14.41
N TYR A 641 -34.35 36.99 -13.88
CA TYR A 641 -34.72 37.48 -12.55
C TYR A 641 -36.22 37.83 -12.45
N ASN A 642 -36.76 38.51 -13.42
CA ASN A 642 -38.18 38.90 -13.46
C ASN A 642 -39.14 37.71 -13.57
N LEU A 643 -38.74 36.62 -14.29
CA LEU A 643 -39.53 35.38 -14.32
C LEU A 643 -39.74 34.78 -12.93
N TRP A 644 -38.69 34.87 -12.09
CA TRP A 644 -38.69 34.26 -10.77
C TRP A 644 -39.13 35.21 -9.64
N GLU A 645 -39.25 36.50 -9.89
CA GLU A 645 -39.53 37.49 -8.86
C GLU A 645 -40.82 37.20 -8.09
N ASN A 646 -41.87 36.81 -8.80
CA ASN A 646 -43.19 36.54 -8.23
C ASN A 646 -43.45 35.05 -7.89
N ILE A 647 -42.47 34.18 -8.11
CA ILE A 647 -42.59 32.78 -7.75
C ILE A 647 -42.27 32.62 -6.27
N ASN A 648 -43.30 32.37 -5.45
CA ASN A 648 -43.21 32.17 -4.00
C ASN A 648 -43.39 30.71 -3.57
N ASN A 649 -43.88 29.84 -4.46
CA ASN A 649 -44.04 28.41 -4.19
C ASN A 649 -42.72 27.69 -4.43
N ASP A 650 -42.20 27.01 -3.40
CA ASP A 650 -40.96 26.21 -3.45
C ASP A 650 -41.31 24.74 -3.21
N PRO A 651 -41.46 23.93 -4.27
CA PRO A 651 -41.85 22.55 -4.16
C PRO A 651 -40.89 21.72 -3.30
N LYS A 652 -39.56 21.99 -3.37
CA LYS A 652 -38.54 21.32 -2.60
C LYS A 652 -38.70 21.59 -1.09
N LEU A 653 -38.85 22.87 -0.73
CA LEU A 653 -39.08 23.28 0.65
C LEU A 653 -40.38 22.70 1.21
N ASP A 654 -41.47 22.73 0.45
CA ASP A 654 -42.76 22.24 0.88
C ASP A 654 -42.75 20.71 1.06
N TYR A 655 -42.07 20.00 0.17
CA TYR A 655 -41.82 18.55 0.35
C TYR A 655 -41.00 18.29 1.61
N PHE A 656 -39.96 19.04 1.85
CA PHE A 656 -39.10 18.90 3.04
C PHE A 656 -39.89 19.16 4.33
N LYS A 657 -40.69 20.21 4.39
CA LYS A 657 -41.57 20.52 5.53
C LYS A 657 -42.56 19.37 5.81
N ASN A 658 -43.14 18.78 4.76
CA ASN A 658 -44.08 17.68 4.87
C ASN A 658 -43.39 16.42 5.40
N LYS A 659 -42.16 16.12 4.93
CA LYS A 659 -41.36 15.02 5.43
C LYS A 659 -40.97 15.19 6.91
N LEU A 660 -40.52 16.39 7.33
CA LEU A 660 -40.23 16.69 8.73
C LEU A 660 -41.42 16.47 9.68
N MET A 661 -42.66 16.51 9.16
CA MET A 661 -43.88 16.32 9.93
C MET A 661 -44.38 14.88 9.96
N LYS A 662 -44.18 14.14 8.87
CA LYS A 662 -44.79 12.83 8.62
C LYS A 662 -43.87 11.64 8.83
N ASP A 663 -42.55 11.83 8.55
CA ASP A 663 -41.57 10.77 8.69
C ASP A 663 -41.19 10.60 10.19
N ASP A 664 -41.45 9.44 10.76
CA ASP A 664 -41.20 9.18 12.19
C ASP A 664 -39.71 9.31 12.58
N ILE A 665 -38.80 8.98 11.67
CA ILE A 665 -37.36 9.12 11.91
C ILE A 665 -37.01 10.59 12.01
N LEU A 666 -37.45 11.39 11.04
CA LEU A 666 -37.18 12.83 11.00
C LEU A 666 -37.88 13.59 12.14
N LYS A 667 -39.03 13.12 12.59
CA LYS A 667 -39.78 13.75 13.66
C LYS A 667 -39.16 13.54 15.04
N ASN A 668 -38.60 12.37 15.29
CA ASN A 668 -38.20 11.95 16.64
C ASN A 668 -36.69 12.06 16.92
N ASN A 669 -35.83 12.31 15.90
CA ASN A 669 -34.39 12.37 16.06
C ASN A 669 -33.83 13.78 15.94
N LYS A 670 -32.59 13.98 16.38
CA LYS A 670 -31.77 15.13 16.02
C LYS A 670 -31.36 15.02 14.55
N LEU A 671 -31.42 16.13 13.85
CA LEU A 671 -31.18 16.18 12.41
C LEU A 671 -30.00 17.10 12.10
N ILE A 672 -29.18 16.67 11.11
CA ILE A 672 -28.17 17.53 10.50
C ILE A 672 -28.55 17.68 9.04
N VAL A 673 -28.80 18.89 8.61
CA VAL A 673 -29.18 19.24 7.24
C VAL A 673 -28.01 19.93 6.57
N PHE A 674 -27.39 19.27 5.60
CA PHE A 674 -26.30 19.81 4.82
C PHE A 674 -26.81 20.47 3.53
N THR A 675 -26.26 21.61 3.20
CA THR A 675 -26.48 22.33 1.94
C THR A 675 -25.16 22.90 1.42
N GLU A 676 -25.05 23.03 0.09
CA GLU A 676 -23.87 23.61 -0.57
C GLU A 676 -23.84 25.16 -0.47
N SER A 677 -24.95 25.78 -0.06
CA SER A 677 -25.13 27.21 -0.13
C SER A 677 -25.47 27.81 1.25
N THR A 678 -24.68 28.80 1.67
CA THR A 678 -24.97 29.60 2.87
C THR A 678 -26.33 30.24 2.77
N GLU A 679 -26.71 30.80 1.60
CA GLU A 679 -28.00 31.45 1.37
C GLU A 679 -29.17 30.46 1.51
N THR A 680 -29.00 29.21 1.07
CA THR A 680 -30.00 28.16 1.28
C THR A 680 -30.10 27.80 2.75
N GLY A 681 -28.98 27.73 3.48
CA GLY A 681 -28.98 27.51 4.94
C GLY A 681 -29.75 28.58 5.69
N GLU A 682 -29.52 29.85 5.38
CA GLU A 682 -30.28 30.98 5.93
C GLU A 682 -31.76 30.91 5.58
N TYR A 683 -32.08 30.65 4.31
CA TYR A 683 -33.46 30.52 3.81
C TYR A 683 -34.22 29.41 4.57
N LEU A 684 -33.64 28.24 4.71
CA LEU A 684 -34.22 27.12 5.45
C LEU A 684 -34.44 27.49 6.92
N TYR A 685 -33.46 28.15 7.55
CA TYR A 685 -33.57 28.62 8.92
C TYR A 685 -34.82 29.52 9.07
N HIS A 686 -34.92 30.60 8.33
CA HIS A 686 -36.03 31.56 8.43
C HIS A 686 -37.42 30.96 8.09
N LYS A 687 -37.45 29.96 7.19
CA LYS A 687 -38.70 29.27 6.83
C LYS A 687 -39.16 28.25 7.85
N LEU A 688 -38.24 27.71 8.67
CA LEU A 688 -38.54 26.70 9.67
C LEU A 688 -38.57 27.25 11.11
N GLU A 689 -37.89 28.38 11.37
CA GLU A 689 -37.80 29.01 12.69
C GLU A 689 -39.21 29.27 13.30
N LYS A 690 -40.17 29.70 12.49
CA LYS A 690 -41.56 29.95 12.91
C LYS A 690 -42.20 28.72 13.57
N LYS A 691 -41.78 27.52 13.18
CA LYS A 691 -42.32 26.26 13.70
C LYS A 691 -41.47 25.64 14.79
N TYR A 692 -40.14 25.70 14.67
CA TYR A 692 -39.23 25.01 15.57
C TYR A 692 -38.61 25.93 16.63
N GLY A 693 -38.76 27.26 16.54
CA GLY A 693 -38.30 28.24 17.50
C GLY A 693 -36.80 28.10 17.81
N ASN A 694 -36.47 27.96 19.08
CA ASN A 694 -35.08 27.84 19.55
C ASN A 694 -34.45 26.47 19.26
N ASN A 695 -35.22 25.49 18.78
CA ASN A 695 -34.72 24.13 18.50
C ASN A 695 -34.05 24.01 17.12
N ILE A 696 -33.87 25.09 16.40
CA ILE A 696 -33.22 25.15 15.09
C ILE A 696 -32.08 26.17 15.07
N MET A 697 -31.05 25.84 14.33
CA MET A 697 -29.86 26.68 14.17
C MET A 697 -29.32 26.55 12.75
N SER A 698 -28.79 27.65 12.19
CA SER A 698 -27.94 27.59 10.99
C SER A 698 -26.50 27.92 11.31
N TYR A 699 -25.56 27.29 10.56
CA TYR A 699 -24.13 27.48 10.70
C TYR A 699 -23.39 27.40 9.38
N SER A 700 -22.57 28.41 9.09
CA SER A 700 -21.75 28.49 7.87
C SER A 700 -20.37 29.10 8.14
N SER A 701 -19.56 29.28 7.08
CA SER A 701 -18.26 29.95 7.14
C SER A 701 -18.34 31.41 7.65
N SER A 702 -19.42 32.10 7.34
CA SER A 702 -19.68 33.49 7.74
C SER A 702 -20.37 33.64 9.10
N GLY A 703 -20.71 32.53 9.77
CA GLY A 703 -21.55 32.51 10.98
C GLY A 703 -22.93 31.89 10.69
N GLY A 704 -23.99 32.39 11.31
CA GLY A 704 -25.34 31.86 11.10
C GLY A 704 -26.37 32.40 12.10
N PHE A 705 -27.53 31.78 12.16
CA PHE A 705 -28.68 32.22 12.95
C PHE A 705 -29.02 31.25 14.07
N TYR A 706 -29.23 31.76 15.25
CA TYR A 706 -29.76 31.04 16.40
C TYR A 706 -30.61 31.99 17.23
N GLN A 707 -31.77 31.54 17.70
CA GLN A 707 -32.73 32.35 18.49
C GLN A 707 -33.08 33.69 17.82
N GLY A 708 -33.33 33.70 16.50
CA GLY A 708 -33.73 34.87 15.75
C GLY A 708 -32.63 35.88 15.45
N THR A 709 -31.40 35.66 15.90
CA THR A 709 -30.28 36.59 15.75
C THR A 709 -29.08 35.95 15.05
N HIS A 710 -28.36 36.79 14.27
CA HIS A 710 -27.12 36.35 13.64
C HIS A 710 -25.97 36.38 14.63
N HIS A 711 -25.17 35.30 14.63
CA HIS A 711 -24.01 35.17 15.51
C HIS A 711 -22.75 34.83 14.70
N SER A 712 -21.60 35.22 15.27
CA SER A 712 -20.30 34.89 14.68
C SER A 712 -20.03 33.37 14.68
N LYS A 713 -19.22 32.93 13.72
CA LYS A 713 -18.78 31.54 13.54
C LYS A 713 -18.27 30.92 14.85
N ASN A 714 -17.39 31.60 15.58
CA ASN A 714 -16.77 31.06 16.80
C ASN A 714 -17.79 30.85 17.95
N LYS A 715 -18.78 31.75 18.08
CA LYS A 715 -19.85 31.58 19.08
C LYS A 715 -20.70 30.36 18.76
N LEU A 716 -21.11 30.24 17.48
CA LEU A 716 -21.93 29.11 17.05
C LEU A 716 -21.20 27.80 17.09
N LYS A 717 -19.87 27.76 16.77
CA LYS A 717 -19.03 26.57 16.88
C LYS A 717 -19.14 25.95 18.29
N LYS A 718 -19.03 26.76 19.34
CA LYS A 718 -19.15 26.31 20.74
C LYS A 718 -20.55 25.72 21.01
N ILE A 719 -21.61 26.38 20.52
CA ILE A 719 -22.99 25.93 20.71
C ILE A 719 -23.21 24.59 19.99
N VAL A 720 -22.69 24.43 18.75
CA VAL A 720 -22.75 23.14 18.03
C VAL A 720 -22.03 22.05 18.81
N GLN A 721 -20.81 22.31 19.30
CA GLN A 721 -20.05 21.34 20.11
C GLN A 721 -20.85 20.91 21.35
N GLN A 722 -21.43 21.85 22.10
CA GLN A 722 -22.23 21.56 23.29
C GLN A 722 -23.47 20.70 22.98
N ASN A 723 -24.08 20.87 21.80
CA ASN A 723 -25.30 20.19 21.43
C ASN A 723 -25.10 18.88 20.69
N TYR A 724 -24.00 18.72 19.91
CA TYR A 724 -23.79 17.61 18.99
C TYR A 724 -22.56 16.76 19.25
N ASP A 725 -21.54 17.29 19.96
CA ASP A 725 -20.33 16.52 20.30
C ASP A 725 -20.50 15.85 21.67
N PRO A 726 -20.45 14.51 21.78
CA PRO A 726 -20.53 13.83 23.07
C PRO A 726 -19.33 14.06 23.97
N ASN A 727 -18.18 14.48 23.42
CA ASN A 727 -16.95 14.76 24.19
C ASN A 727 -16.89 16.20 24.72
N SER A 728 -17.96 17.01 24.52
CA SER A 728 -18.01 18.38 25.03
C SER A 728 -18.09 18.42 26.56
N ASN A 729 -17.26 19.25 27.20
CA ASN A 729 -17.25 19.45 28.63
C ASN A 729 -18.59 19.95 29.18
N LYS A 730 -19.37 20.66 28.37
CA LYS A 730 -20.72 21.13 28.69
C LYS A 730 -21.69 20.51 27.67
N SER A 731 -22.59 19.65 28.13
CA SER A 731 -23.56 18.97 27.27
C SER A 731 -24.92 19.64 27.37
N GLU A 732 -25.40 20.21 26.27
CA GLU A 732 -26.75 20.79 26.09
C GLU A 732 -27.52 19.96 25.09
N ASN A 733 -28.86 20.12 25.03
CA ASN A 733 -29.72 19.37 24.13
C ASN A 733 -30.87 20.22 23.56
N ASP A 734 -30.61 21.52 23.37
CA ASP A 734 -31.61 22.49 22.98
C ASP A 734 -31.89 22.51 21.49
N ILE A 735 -30.87 22.15 20.66
CA ILE A 735 -30.97 22.20 19.21
C ILE A 735 -31.29 20.80 18.67
N ARG A 736 -32.44 20.69 18.01
CA ARG A 736 -32.86 19.48 17.31
C ARG A 736 -32.47 19.47 15.83
N ILE A 737 -32.55 20.64 15.16
CA ILE A 737 -32.25 20.75 13.73
C ILE A 737 -31.05 21.67 13.55
N LEU A 738 -29.94 21.12 13.06
CA LEU A 738 -28.75 21.88 12.65
C LEU A 738 -28.74 21.95 11.11
N ILE A 739 -28.84 23.17 10.56
CA ILE A 739 -28.64 23.41 9.13
C ILE A 739 -27.23 23.94 8.94
N THR A 740 -26.45 23.32 8.07
CA THR A 740 -25.04 23.70 7.89
C THR A 740 -24.56 23.53 6.45
N THR A 741 -23.51 24.26 6.10
CA THR A 741 -22.73 23.99 4.90
C THR A 741 -21.61 22.99 5.22
N ASP A 742 -20.82 22.60 4.21
CA ASP A 742 -19.68 21.68 4.35
C ASP A 742 -18.59 22.18 5.33
N VAL A 743 -18.71 23.38 5.86
CA VAL A 743 -17.83 23.90 6.91
C VAL A 743 -17.81 23.00 8.17
N LEU A 744 -18.89 22.24 8.41
CA LEU A 744 -18.94 21.20 9.46
C LEU A 744 -18.67 19.78 8.95
N ALA A 745 -18.49 19.59 7.67
CA ALA A 745 -18.02 18.30 7.14
C ALA A 745 -16.56 18.00 7.58
N GLU A 746 -15.87 18.98 8.12
CA GLU A 746 -14.53 18.83 8.73
C GLU A 746 -14.49 19.44 10.14
N GLY A 747 -13.83 18.80 11.09
CA GLY A 747 -13.37 19.40 12.36
C GLY A 747 -14.25 19.30 13.59
N ILE A 748 -15.54 18.93 13.51
CA ILE A 748 -16.41 18.76 14.68
C ILE A 748 -17.07 17.38 14.66
N ASN A 749 -17.20 16.76 15.84
CA ASN A 749 -17.93 15.52 16.02
C ASN A 749 -19.43 15.81 16.14
N LEU A 750 -20.26 15.12 15.36
CA LEU A 750 -21.70 15.34 15.33
C LEU A 750 -22.50 14.07 15.70
N HIS A 751 -21.88 13.11 16.34
CA HIS A 751 -22.46 11.78 16.58
C HIS A 751 -23.41 11.67 17.78
N ARG A 752 -23.90 12.85 18.32
CA ARG A 752 -25.15 12.92 19.08
C ARG A 752 -26.39 13.05 18.18
N SER A 753 -26.22 13.03 16.84
CA SER A 753 -27.26 12.84 15.85
C SER A 753 -27.04 11.51 15.14
N ASN A 754 -28.12 10.93 14.62
CA ASN A 754 -28.09 9.71 13.81
C ASN A 754 -28.77 9.90 12.44
N VAL A 755 -29.10 11.13 12.07
CA VAL A 755 -29.77 11.46 10.81
C VAL A 755 -29.02 12.55 10.07
N VAL A 756 -28.64 12.25 8.84
CA VAL A 756 -28.01 13.18 7.90
C VAL A 756 -28.96 13.40 6.72
N ILE A 757 -29.23 14.65 6.42
CA ILE A 757 -30.05 15.07 5.29
C ILE A 757 -29.19 15.91 4.36
N ASN A 758 -28.94 15.42 3.14
CA ASN A 758 -28.32 16.20 2.08
C ASN A 758 -29.45 16.93 1.33
N TYR A 759 -29.65 18.21 1.68
CA TYR A 759 -30.71 19.03 1.06
C TYR A 759 -30.39 19.38 -0.39
N ASP A 760 -29.10 19.44 -0.72
CA ASP A 760 -28.56 19.42 -2.08
C ASP A 760 -27.36 18.47 -2.13
N LEU A 761 -27.19 17.80 -3.27
CA LEU A 761 -26.13 16.84 -3.48
C LEU A 761 -24.87 17.56 -4.00
N PRO A 762 -23.72 17.31 -3.38
CA PRO A 762 -22.46 17.80 -3.91
C PRO A 762 -22.07 17.03 -5.17
N TRP A 763 -21.37 17.67 -6.09
CA TRP A 763 -20.82 17.03 -7.29
C TRP A 763 -19.64 16.09 -6.97
N ASN A 764 -19.07 16.28 -5.80
CA ASN A 764 -18.02 15.44 -5.29
C ASN A 764 -18.59 14.44 -4.27
N PRO A 765 -18.69 13.13 -4.61
CA PRO A 765 -19.27 12.12 -3.73
C PRO A 765 -18.51 11.97 -2.42
N THR A 766 -17.22 12.30 -2.38
CA THR A 766 -16.42 12.21 -1.15
C THR A 766 -16.96 13.13 -0.05
N LYS A 767 -17.60 14.25 -0.40
CA LYS A 767 -18.27 15.13 0.56
C LYS A 767 -19.45 14.44 1.25
N ILE A 768 -20.22 13.62 0.53
CA ILE A 768 -21.32 12.85 1.14
C ILE A 768 -20.76 11.89 2.19
N MET A 769 -19.70 11.19 1.85
CA MET A 769 -19.00 10.29 2.79
C MET A 769 -18.45 11.06 4.00
N GLN A 770 -17.87 12.24 3.80
CA GLN A 770 -17.39 13.11 4.89
C GLN A 770 -18.53 13.60 5.79
N ARG A 771 -19.68 14.03 5.20
CA ARG A 771 -20.89 14.46 5.93
C ARG A 771 -21.40 13.32 6.81
N VAL A 772 -21.60 12.12 6.25
CA VAL A 772 -22.06 10.93 6.99
C VAL A 772 -21.02 10.50 8.02
N GLY A 773 -19.75 10.61 7.71
CA GLY A 773 -18.65 10.30 8.63
C GLY A 773 -18.58 11.21 9.86
N ARG A 774 -19.32 12.32 9.93
CA ARG A 774 -19.43 13.15 11.15
C ARG A 774 -20.35 12.54 12.20
N VAL A 775 -21.31 11.72 11.78
CA VAL A 775 -22.21 10.99 12.67
C VAL A 775 -21.81 9.52 12.82
N ASN A 776 -21.20 8.93 11.81
CA ASN A 776 -20.74 7.54 11.82
C ASN A 776 -19.35 7.45 12.45
N ARG A 777 -19.28 7.52 13.77
CA ARG A 777 -18.03 7.50 14.55
C ARG A 777 -18.08 6.48 15.68
N VAL A 778 -16.88 6.03 16.04
CA VAL A 778 -16.63 5.28 17.27
C VAL A 778 -17.16 6.07 18.47
N GLY A 779 -17.88 5.40 19.37
CA GLY A 779 -18.46 6.01 20.57
C GLY A 779 -19.86 6.62 20.38
N THR A 780 -20.50 6.47 19.22
CA THR A 780 -21.91 6.81 19.07
C THR A 780 -22.81 5.90 19.92
N LYS A 781 -23.92 6.45 20.41
CA LYS A 781 -24.95 5.71 21.15
C LYS A 781 -26.01 5.08 20.22
N PHE A 782 -26.01 5.42 18.95
CA PHE A 782 -27.03 5.00 18.00
C PHE A 782 -26.58 3.74 17.25
N ARG A 783 -27.44 2.72 17.22
CA ARG A 783 -27.18 1.50 16.44
C ARG A 783 -27.47 1.67 14.95
N ASN A 784 -28.40 2.58 14.60
CA ASN A 784 -28.82 2.83 13.22
C ASN A 784 -28.60 4.28 12.84
N LEU A 785 -28.03 4.50 11.65
CA LEU A 785 -27.86 5.80 11.01
C LEU A 785 -28.73 5.88 9.76
N TYR A 786 -29.27 7.05 9.49
CA TYR A 786 -30.20 7.30 8.40
C TYR A 786 -29.69 8.42 7.52
N ILE A 787 -29.69 8.21 6.21
CA ILE A 787 -29.27 9.17 5.20
C ILE A 787 -30.49 9.50 4.32
N TYR A 788 -30.73 10.79 4.11
CA TYR A 788 -31.77 11.29 3.21
C TYR A 788 -31.11 12.19 2.16
N ASN A 789 -31.26 11.86 0.90
CA ASN A 789 -30.68 12.57 -0.22
C ASN A 789 -31.76 13.20 -1.09
N PHE A 790 -31.77 14.55 -1.17
CA PHE A 790 -32.60 15.27 -2.14
C PHE A 790 -31.92 15.28 -3.49
N PHE A 791 -32.48 14.56 -4.42
CA PHE A 791 -32.04 14.57 -5.81
C PHE A 791 -32.52 15.82 -6.53
N PRO A 792 -31.85 16.24 -7.64
CA PRO A 792 -32.35 17.28 -8.50
C PRO A 792 -33.78 17.01 -8.93
N ALA A 793 -34.54 18.06 -9.26
CA ALA A 793 -35.81 17.86 -9.91
C ALA A 793 -35.63 17.11 -11.23
N THR A 794 -36.56 16.25 -11.60
CA THR A 794 -36.44 15.44 -12.83
C THR A 794 -36.14 16.29 -14.06
N GLU A 795 -36.69 17.49 -14.12
CA GLU A 795 -36.52 18.48 -15.18
C GLU A 795 -35.10 19.08 -15.20
N SER A 796 -34.46 19.19 -14.03
CA SER A 796 -33.11 19.75 -13.92
C SER A 796 -32.05 18.71 -14.15
N ASP A 797 -32.28 17.46 -13.81
CA ASP A 797 -31.31 16.39 -13.95
C ASP A 797 -31.01 16.05 -15.41
N SER A 798 -32.04 16.17 -16.29
CA SER A 798 -31.85 16.05 -17.74
C SER A 798 -30.81 17.03 -18.33
N GLU A 799 -30.59 18.18 -17.67
CA GLU A 799 -29.59 19.20 -18.08
C GLU A 799 -28.23 19.02 -17.39
N LEU A 800 -28.19 18.35 -16.24
CA LEU A 800 -26.99 18.22 -15.42
C LEU A 800 -26.35 16.85 -15.51
N ASN A 801 -27.13 15.80 -15.80
CA ASN A 801 -26.72 14.39 -15.63
C ASN A 801 -26.03 14.15 -14.26
N LEU A 802 -26.54 14.82 -13.22
CA LEU A 802 -25.89 14.86 -11.91
C LEU A 802 -25.99 13.51 -11.22
N GLU A 803 -27.17 12.87 -11.28
CA GLU A 803 -27.39 11.57 -10.68
C GLU A 803 -26.44 10.51 -11.26
N GLU A 804 -26.36 10.42 -12.59
CA GLU A 804 -25.48 9.48 -13.28
C GLU A 804 -24.00 9.75 -12.97
N ASN A 805 -23.59 11.02 -13.04
CA ASN A 805 -22.19 11.41 -12.79
C ASN A 805 -21.75 11.12 -11.33
N ILE A 806 -22.61 11.39 -10.33
CA ILE A 806 -22.27 11.13 -8.93
C ILE A 806 -22.25 9.63 -8.67
N THR A 807 -23.23 8.89 -9.19
CA THR A 807 -23.30 7.42 -9.05
C THR A 807 -22.08 6.76 -9.66
N HIS A 808 -21.68 7.17 -10.87
CA HIS A 808 -20.46 6.66 -11.51
C HIS A 808 -19.20 6.95 -10.68
N LYS A 809 -19.03 8.15 -10.16
CA LYS A 809 -17.89 8.52 -9.31
C LYS A 809 -17.84 7.76 -7.99
N ILE A 810 -18.99 7.53 -7.35
CA ILE A 810 -19.08 6.71 -6.13
C ILE A 810 -18.69 5.27 -6.44
N GLN A 811 -19.20 4.71 -7.55
CA GLN A 811 -18.87 3.35 -7.94
C GLN A 811 -17.38 3.18 -8.23
N LEU A 812 -16.76 4.14 -8.93
CA LEU A 812 -15.31 4.14 -9.18
C LEU A 812 -14.51 4.21 -7.86
N PHE A 813 -14.98 5.04 -6.92
CA PHE A 813 -14.37 5.11 -5.59
C PHE A 813 -14.48 3.77 -4.85
N HIS A 814 -15.64 3.11 -4.90
CA HIS A 814 -15.86 1.79 -4.29
C HIS A 814 -14.95 0.74 -4.94
N ASN A 815 -14.82 0.74 -6.26
CA ASN A 815 -14.00 -0.22 -7.00
C ASN A 815 -12.50 -0.09 -6.69
N LEU A 816 -12.01 1.14 -6.50
CA LEU A 816 -10.59 1.39 -6.24
C LEU A 816 -10.21 1.18 -4.77
N LEU A 817 -11.05 1.61 -3.84
CA LEU A 817 -10.70 1.72 -2.43
C LEU A 817 -11.59 0.91 -1.48
N GLY A 818 -12.66 0.31 -1.97
CA GLY A 818 -13.66 -0.36 -1.14
C GLY A 818 -14.55 0.60 -0.35
N ALA A 819 -15.73 0.13 0.04
CA ALA A 819 -16.65 0.85 0.90
C ALA A 819 -17.40 -0.10 1.84
N ASP A 820 -17.87 0.44 2.98
CA ASP A 820 -18.57 -0.31 4.01
C ASP A 820 -20.08 -0.01 4.07
N ALA A 821 -20.56 0.90 3.24
CA ALA A 821 -21.98 1.27 3.17
C ALA A 821 -22.35 1.98 1.87
N LYS A 822 -23.64 1.98 1.55
CA LYS A 822 -24.22 2.81 0.50
C LYS A 822 -24.44 4.24 1.01
N TYR A 823 -24.17 5.21 0.18
CA TYR A 823 -24.21 6.61 0.59
C TYR A 823 -25.19 7.46 -0.22
N LEU A 824 -25.47 7.11 -1.46
CA LEU A 824 -26.30 7.89 -2.39
C LEU A 824 -27.63 7.21 -2.67
N THR A 825 -27.60 5.97 -3.17
CA THR A 825 -28.78 5.18 -3.56
C THR A 825 -28.73 3.77 -2.97
N ASP A 826 -29.89 3.10 -2.96
CA ASP A 826 -29.99 1.68 -2.59
C ASP A 826 -29.48 0.72 -3.67
N ASP A 827 -29.27 1.20 -4.90
CA ASP A 827 -28.75 0.43 -6.04
C ASP A 827 -27.20 0.37 -6.08
N GLU A 828 -26.51 1.12 -5.22
CA GLU A 828 -25.04 1.08 -5.16
C GLU A 828 -24.52 -0.34 -4.92
N LYS A 829 -23.59 -0.78 -5.76
CA LYS A 829 -22.87 -2.04 -5.54
C LYS A 829 -21.72 -1.79 -4.57
N ILE A 830 -21.84 -2.30 -3.37
CA ILE A 830 -20.76 -2.26 -2.39
C ILE A 830 -19.74 -3.32 -2.79
N SER A 831 -18.57 -2.88 -3.21
CA SER A 831 -17.40 -3.73 -3.27
C SER A 831 -16.71 -3.67 -1.90
N GLN A 832 -16.77 -4.79 -1.16
CA GLN A 832 -16.07 -4.93 0.12
C GLN A 832 -14.59 -5.21 -0.13
N HIS A 833 -13.91 -4.25 -0.77
CA HIS A 833 -12.48 -4.37 -0.98
C HIS A 833 -11.76 -3.49 0.02
N GLY A 834 -11.33 -4.09 1.10
CA GLY A 834 -10.11 -3.61 1.70
C GLY A 834 -8.98 -3.76 0.66
N LEU A 835 -7.84 -3.12 0.83
CA LEU A 835 -6.66 -3.27 -0.06
C LEU A 835 -6.16 -4.73 -0.17
N PHE A 836 -6.91 -5.68 0.35
CA PHE A 836 -6.62 -7.08 0.54
C PHE A 836 -7.79 -7.94 0.06
N GLY A 837 -7.91 -8.17 -1.24
CA GLY A 837 -8.59 -9.32 -1.82
C GLY A 837 -9.92 -9.18 -2.53
N GLU A 838 -9.97 -9.46 -3.82
CA GLU A 838 -11.21 -9.70 -4.58
C GLU A 838 -11.15 -10.57 -5.84
N GLU A 839 -10.06 -11.24 -6.16
CA GLU A 839 -9.98 -11.98 -7.43
C GLU A 839 -10.75 -13.29 -7.47
N ILE A 840 -11.18 -13.81 -6.32
CA ILE A 840 -11.89 -15.09 -6.24
C ILE A 840 -13.36 -14.99 -6.64
N TYR A 841 -13.94 -13.79 -6.59
CA TYR A 841 -15.40 -13.63 -6.81
C TYR A 841 -15.86 -13.84 -8.26
N GLN A 842 -15.02 -13.61 -9.25
CA GLN A 842 -15.39 -13.78 -10.67
C GLN A 842 -15.23 -15.23 -11.13
N LYS A 843 -14.19 -15.94 -10.68
CA LYS A 843 -14.02 -17.37 -10.99
C LYS A 843 -14.98 -18.26 -10.18
N ALA A 844 -15.34 -17.87 -8.96
CA ALA A 844 -16.32 -18.58 -8.12
C ALA A 844 -17.77 -18.40 -8.60
N LYS A 845 -18.08 -17.43 -9.44
CA LYS A 845 -19.42 -17.23 -10.00
C LYS A 845 -19.85 -18.37 -10.92
N ASP A 846 -18.90 -19.06 -11.52
CA ASP A 846 -19.12 -20.24 -12.34
C ASP A 846 -19.30 -21.54 -11.49
N ILE A 847 -18.89 -21.52 -10.21
CA ILE A 847 -19.01 -22.63 -9.24
C ILE A 847 -20.14 -22.40 -8.22
N LYS A 848 -20.94 -21.35 -8.40
CA LYS A 848 -21.86 -20.73 -7.43
C LYS A 848 -23.11 -21.54 -7.03
N ASN A 849 -23.07 -22.85 -7.04
CA ASN A 849 -24.19 -23.66 -6.53
C ASN A 849 -23.90 -24.47 -5.26
N MET A 850 -22.81 -24.26 -4.53
CA MET A 850 -22.50 -25.15 -3.42
C MET A 850 -22.15 -24.58 -2.05
N PHE A 851 -21.77 -23.32 -1.82
CA PHE A 851 -21.47 -22.88 -0.43
C PHE A 851 -21.67 -21.38 -0.18
N GLU A 852 -22.14 -20.99 1.01
CA GLU A 852 -22.24 -19.63 1.54
C GLU A 852 -20.84 -19.01 1.69
N GLU A 853 -20.55 -17.89 1.00
CA GLU A 853 -19.23 -17.30 0.91
C GLU A 853 -18.98 -16.23 1.96
N GLU A 854 -17.97 -16.44 2.82
CA GLU A 854 -17.27 -15.39 3.58
C GLU A 854 -16.20 -14.73 2.70
N SER A 855 -16.12 -13.40 2.65
CA SER A 855 -15.09 -12.67 1.91
C SER A 855 -13.69 -12.98 2.43
N GLU A 856 -12.76 -13.42 1.56
CA GLU A 856 -11.37 -13.68 1.92
C GLU A 856 -10.52 -12.42 1.86
N SER A 857 -9.69 -12.17 2.89
CA SER A 857 -8.74 -11.05 2.96
C SER A 857 -7.41 -11.50 3.59
N GLU A 858 -6.29 -10.83 3.27
CA GLU A 858 -4.98 -11.13 3.90
C GLU A 858 -5.06 -11.05 5.44
N LEU A 859 -5.86 -10.14 5.98
CA LEU A 859 -6.06 -10.00 7.41
C LEU A 859 -6.71 -11.24 8.06
N LYS A 860 -7.56 -11.98 7.32
CA LYS A 860 -8.12 -13.26 7.78
C LYS A 860 -7.01 -14.29 7.97
N TYR A 861 -6.06 -14.37 7.05
CA TYR A 861 -4.90 -15.27 7.14
C TYR A 861 -3.92 -14.86 8.23
N LEU A 862 -3.68 -13.55 8.41
CA LEU A 862 -2.91 -13.04 9.55
C LEU A 862 -3.56 -13.43 10.88
N LYS A 863 -4.90 -13.41 10.96
CA LYS A 863 -5.64 -13.87 12.13
C LYS A 863 -5.43 -15.36 12.38
N ILE A 864 -5.43 -16.20 11.35
CA ILE A 864 -5.19 -17.65 11.49
C ILE A 864 -3.86 -17.90 12.18
N ILE A 865 -2.77 -17.29 11.69
CA ILE A 865 -1.45 -17.51 12.29
C ILE A 865 -1.32 -16.92 13.71
N LYS A 866 -2.05 -15.83 14.02
CA LYS A 866 -2.17 -15.28 15.37
C LYS A 866 -2.93 -16.22 16.30
N ASP A 867 -4.05 -16.74 15.85
CA ASP A 867 -4.85 -17.71 16.62
C ASP A 867 -4.03 -18.98 16.94
N ILE A 868 -3.22 -19.46 15.99
CA ILE A 868 -2.30 -20.58 16.24
C ILE A 868 -1.22 -20.19 17.26
N LYS A 869 -0.66 -18.98 17.18
CA LYS A 869 0.31 -18.48 18.16
C LYS A 869 -0.25 -18.47 19.58
N ASP A 870 -1.51 -18.04 19.74
CA ASP A 870 -2.17 -17.86 21.04
C ASP A 870 -2.79 -19.15 21.57
N LYS A 871 -3.46 -19.95 20.72
CA LYS A 871 -4.23 -21.14 21.12
C LYS A 871 -3.41 -22.44 21.11
N ASN A 872 -2.38 -22.54 20.23
CA ASN A 872 -1.53 -23.73 20.10
C ASN A 872 -0.03 -23.34 20.03
N PRO A 873 0.58 -22.87 21.13
CA PRO A 873 1.98 -22.44 21.15
C PRO A 873 2.98 -23.53 20.78
N ILE A 874 2.63 -24.79 20.96
CA ILE A 874 3.48 -25.96 20.64
C ILE A 874 3.60 -26.07 19.12
N LEU A 875 2.47 -26.08 18.41
CA LEU A 875 2.44 -26.08 16.96
C LEU A 875 3.13 -24.84 16.38
N PHE A 876 2.87 -23.65 16.92
CA PHE A 876 3.53 -22.43 16.49
C PHE A 876 5.06 -22.52 16.62
N LYS A 877 5.55 -23.07 17.72
CA LYS A 877 7.01 -23.32 17.91
C LYS A 877 7.58 -24.32 16.89
N LYS A 878 6.81 -25.38 16.54
CA LYS A 878 7.17 -26.34 15.49
C LYS A 878 7.30 -25.62 14.15
N ILE A 879 6.26 -24.87 13.74
CA ILE A 879 6.21 -24.12 12.47
C ILE A 879 7.36 -23.11 12.35
N LYS A 880 7.63 -22.34 13.43
CA LYS A 880 8.74 -21.39 13.46
C LYS A 880 10.09 -22.03 13.19
N LYS A 881 10.30 -23.27 13.66
CA LYS A 881 11.57 -24.00 13.53
C LYS A 881 11.72 -24.75 12.21
N LEU A 882 10.66 -24.89 11.42
CA LEU A 882 10.77 -25.55 10.12
C LEU A 882 11.76 -24.81 9.22
N PRO A 883 12.56 -25.52 8.40
CA PRO A 883 13.46 -24.93 7.43
C PRO A 883 12.73 -24.00 6.43
N LEU A 884 13.46 -23.12 5.77
CA LEU A 884 12.88 -22.21 4.79
C LEU A 884 12.51 -22.91 3.48
N ASN A 885 13.32 -23.89 3.06
CA ASN A 885 13.21 -24.55 1.76
C ASN A 885 12.45 -25.88 1.86
N ILE A 886 11.32 -25.86 2.59
CA ILE A 886 10.48 -27.05 2.71
C ILE A 886 9.55 -27.17 1.53
N ARG A 887 9.17 -28.40 1.21
CA ARG A 887 8.22 -28.71 0.14
C ARG A 887 7.27 -29.83 0.57
N VAL A 888 6.11 -29.82 -0.02
CA VAL A 888 5.06 -30.83 0.19
C VAL A 888 4.43 -31.15 -1.15
N PHE A 889 4.08 -32.39 -1.35
CA PHE A 889 3.33 -32.86 -2.50
C PHE A 889 1.90 -33.17 -2.10
N ASN A 890 0.93 -32.66 -2.86
CA ASN A 890 -0.47 -32.86 -2.60
C ASN A 890 -1.21 -33.13 -3.91
N ASP A 891 -2.27 -33.94 -3.85
CA ASP A 891 -3.11 -34.27 -4.99
C ASP A 891 -4.38 -33.40 -4.91
N PHE A 892 -4.47 -32.41 -5.77
CA PHE A 892 -5.64 -31.54 -5.91
C PHE A 892 -6.59 -32.12 -6.96
N LYS A 893 -7.80 -32.50 -6.56
CA LYS A 893 -8.79 -33.18 -7.41
C LYS A 893 -9.18 -32.42 -8.70
N ASP A 894 -8.89 -31.14 -8.77
CA ASP A 894 -9.28 -30.28 -9.91
C ASP A 894 -8.08 -29.87 -10.81
N ILE A 895 -6.89 -30.45 -10.59
CA ILE A 895 -5.68 -30.15 -11.36
C ILE A 895 -5.24 -31.40 -12.12
N GLU A 896 -5.42 -31.41 -13.44
CA GLU A 896 -5.08 -32.55 -14.31
C GLU A 896 -3.57 -32.66 -14.61
N GLU A 897 -2.79 -31.56 -14.46
CA GLU A 897 -1.35 -31.51 -14.72
C GLU A 897 -0.56 -31.14 -13.48
N ASP A 898 0.69 -31.67 -13.37
CA ASP A 898 1.60 -31.31 -12.29
C ASP A 898 1.99 -29.82 -12.36
N LYS A 899 1.72 -29.08 -11.29
CA LYS A 899 2.07 -27.67 -11.13
C LYS A 899 2.95 -27.49 -9.91
N LEU A 900 3.86 -26.52 -9.95
CA LEU A 900 4.68 -26.11 -8.83
C LEU A 900 4.33 -24.68 -8.41
N LEU A 901 3.81 -24.53 -7.20
CA LEU A 901 3.65 -23.23 -6.56
C LEU A 901 4.86 -22.97 -5.65
N SER A 902 5.49 -21.81 -5.82
CA SER A 902 6.65 -21.37 -5.05
C SER A 902 6.40 -20.04 -4.36
N TYR A 903 6.76 -19.93 -3.09
CA TYR A 903 6.92 -18.69 -2.36
C TYR A 903 8.40 -18.31 -2.33
N ILE A 904 8.76 -17.18 -2.94
CA ILE A 904 10.14 -16.73 -3.09
C ILE A 904 10.29 -15.37 -2.39
N ARG A 905 11.33 -15.25 -1.56
CA ARG A 905 11.63 -14.00 -0.84
C ARG A 905 13.10 -13.61 -1.03
N LYS A 906 13.33 -12.33 -1.37
CA LYS A 906 14.66 -11.71 -1.39
C LYS A 906 14.59 -10.32 -0.74
N GLY A 907 15.10 -10.19 0.47
CA GLY A 907 14.93 -8.98 1.27
C GLY A 907 13.46 -8.72 1.57
N ASP A 908 12.97 -7.55 1.15
CA ASP A 908 11.57 -7.14 1.35
C ASP A 908 10.63 -7.57 0.23
N VAL A 909 11.18 -8.05 -0.89
CA VAL A 909 10.39 -8.54 -2.02
C VAL A 909 9.92 -9.96 -1.72
N GLN A 910 8.60 -10.17 -1.75
CA GLN A 910 7.93 -11.45 -1.49
C GLN A 910 6.95 -11.69 -2.63
N LYS A 911 7.09 -12.83 -3.34
CA LYS A 911 6.26 -13.16 -4.48
C LYS A 911 5.92 -14.64 -4.52
N PHE A 912 4.77 -14.95 -5.11
CA PHE A 912 4.32 -16.29 -5.40
C PHE A 912 4.34 -16.53 -6.90
N TYR A 913 4.82 -17.70 -7.31
CA TYR A 913 4.80 -18.12 -8.70
C TYR A 913 4.22 -19.52 -8.81
N ILE A 914 3.46 -19.76 -9.85
CA ILE A 914 2.98 -21.09 -10.23
C ILE A 914 3.51 -21.40 -11.62
N SER A 915 4.13 -22.59 -11.79
CA SER A 915 4.60 -23.06 -13.08
C SER A 915 4.03 -24.44 -13.40
N ASP A 916 3.79 -24.65 -14.69
CA ASP A 916 3.56 -25.94 -15.32
C ASP A 916 4.56 -26.15 -16.45
N LYS A 917 4.39 -27.21 -17.28
CA LYS A 917 5.28 -27.51 -18.41
C LYS A 917 5.33 -26.43 -19.50
N THR A 918 4.39 -25.49 -19.52
CA THR A 918 4.14 -24.57 -20.64
C THR A 918 4.23 -23.11 -20.25
N SER A 919 3.98 -22.76 -18.98
CA SER A 919 3.88 -21.39 -18.51
C SER A 919 4.32 -21.22 -17.06
N THR A 920 4.77 -20.01 -16.75
CA THR A 920 5.02 -19.54 -15.38
C THR A 920 4.25 -18.26 -15.16
N GLU A 921 3.46 -18.20 -14.10
CA GLU A 921 2.62 -17.05 -13.74
C GLU A 921 2.95 -16.53 -12.34
N GLU A 922 2.98 -15.22 -12.18
CA GLU A 922 3.03 -14.58 -10.85
C GLU A 922 1.62 -14.56 -10.23
N LEU A 923 1.49 -15.02 -9.01
CA LEU A 923 0.23 -15.05 -8.27
C LEU A 923 0.19 -13.95 -7.21
N THR A 924 -1.01 -13.45 -6.93
CA THR A 924 -1.25 -12.67 -5.72
C THR A 924 -1.20 -13.59 -4.47
N PHE A 925 -1.07 -12.99 -3.27
CA PHE A 925 -1.11 -13.76 -2.03
C PHE A 925 -2.39 -14.62 -1.93
N LEU A 926 -3.53 -14.06 -2.28
CA LEU A 926 -4.82 -14.75 -2.15
C LEU A 926 -4.98 -15.89 -3.16
N ASP A 927 -4.53 -15.68 -4.41
CA ASP A 927 -4.52 -16.75 -5.41
C ASP A 927 -3.61 -17.90 -4.96
N ALA A 928 -2.46 -17.60 -4.38
CA ALA A 928 -1.58 -18.61 -3.81
C ALA A 928 -2.23 -19.35 -2.64
N MET A 929 -2.95 -18.63 -1.76
CA MET A 929 -3.65 -19.24 -0.64
C MET A 929 -4.79 -20.16 -1.10
N TYR A 930 -5.43 -19.89 -2.23
CA TYR A 930 -6.41 -20.79 -2.82
C TYR A 930 -5.84 -22.20 -3.06
N TYR A 931 -4.59 -22.28 -3.51
CA TYR A 931 -3.92 -23.57 -3.79
C TYR A 931 -3.39 -24.27 -2.53
N ILE A 932 -2.96 -23.55 -1.50
CA ILE A 932 -2.26 -24.14 -0.34
C ILE A 932 -3.10 -24.22 0.94
N LYS A 933 -4.26 -23.55 0.99
CA LYS A 933 -5.16 -23.60 2.14
C LYS A 933 -5.72 -25.00 2.30
N CYS A 934 -5.47 -25.60 3.44
CA CYS A 934 -5.95 -26.96 3.76
C CYS A 934 -6.15 -27.11 5.28
N ASP A 935 -6.84 -28.19 5.65
CA ASP A 935 -7.08 -28.59 7.03
C ASP A 935 -6.04 -29.61 7.51
N ASP A 936 -5.98 -29.83 8.84
CA ASP A 936 -4.95 -30.67 9.50
C ASP A 936 -5.05 -32.18 9.14
N GLU A 937 -6.12 -32.59 8.46
CA GLU A 937 -6.38 -34.00 8.13
C GLU A 937 -5.73 -34.48 6.83
N ILE A 938 -5.09 -33.60 6.06
CA ILE A 938 -4.51 -33.94 4.76
C ILE A 938 -3.08 -34.48 4.93
N GLU A 939 -2.85 -35.72 4.50
CA GLU A 939 -1.53 -36.33 4.48
C GLU A 939 -0.74 -35.94 3.23
N SER A 940 0.59 -35.85 3.39
CA SER A 940 1.52 -35.59 2.28
C SER A 940 1.57 -36.78 1.34
N GLN A 941 1.54 -36.53 0.04
CA GLN A 941 1.68 -37.55 -1.01
C GLN A 941 3.17 -37.93 -1.21
N PRO A 942 3.46 -39.14 -1.78
CA PRO A 942 4.84 -39.53 -2.11
C PRO A 942 5.50 -38.55 -3.09
N ARG A 943 6.83 -38.44 -3.00
CA ARG A 943 7.62 -37.55 -3.87
C ARG A 943 7.38 -37.81 -5.35
N ILE A 944 7.20 -36.74 -6.11
CA ILE A 944 7.18 -36.74 -7.57
C ILE A 944 8.63 -36.82 -8.08
N ASP A 945 8.79 -37.07 -9.39
CA ASP A 945 10.06 -37.00 -10.11
C ASP A 945 10.85 -35.72 -9.76
N ILE A 946 12.00 -35.91 -9.12
CA ILE A 946 12.86 -34.83 -8.60
C ILE A 946 13.39 -33.96 -9.74
N GLU A 947 13.70 -34.53 -10.91
CA GLU A 947 14.17 -33.77 -12.06
C GLU A 947 13.08 -32.80 -12.57
N LYS A 948 11.85 -33.26 -12.63
CA LYS A 948 10.70 -32.43 -13.01
C LYS A 948 10.46 -31.29 -12.00
N PHE A 949 10.59 -31.60 -10.70
CA PHE A 949 10.48 -30.57 -9.66
C PHE A 949 11.52 -29.46 -9.85
N TYR A 950 12.80 -29.82 -10.10
CA TYR A 950 13.85 -28.81 -10.28
C TYR A 950 13.71 -27.99 -11.55
N ASN A 951 13.20 -28.57 -12.63
CA ASN A 951 12.91 -27.81 -13.84
C ASN A 951 11.85 -26.74 -13.59
N LEU A 952 10.76 -27.07 -12.89
CA LEU A 952 9.70 -26.11 -12.57
C LEU A 952 10.14 -25.03 -11.55
N ILE A 953 10.99 -25.38 -10.57
CA ILE A 953 11.50 -24.39 -9.62
C ILE A 953 12.51 -23.43 -10.27
N ASP A 954 13.31 -23.92 -11.22
CA ASP A 954 14.22 -23.08 -11.99
C ASP A 954 13.44 -22.09 -12.88
N ASP A 955 12.30 -22.49 -13.44
CA ASP A 955 11.41 -21.60 -14.19
C ASP A 955 10.85 -20.48 -13.27
N ASN A 956 10.35 -20.84 -12.09
CA ASN A 956 9.87 -19.87 -11.09
C ASN A 956 10.99 -18.91 -10.63
N LEU A 957 12.19 -19.41 -10.39
CA LEU A 957 13.35 -18.61 -9.99
C LEU A 957 13.85 -17.68 -11.10
N ASN A 958 13.81 -18.14 -12.34
CA ASN A 958 14.21 -17.34 -13.50
C ASN A 958 13.21 -16.20 -13.72
N GLU A 959 11.91 -16.48 -13.62
CA GLU A 959 10.87 -15.43 -13.71
C GLU A 959 11.01 -14.41 -12.57
N PHE A 960 11.26 -14.85 -11.34
CA PHE A 960 11.54 -13.95 -10.22
C PHE A 960 12.79 -13.08 -10.48
N LYS A 961 13.88 -13.65 -11.03
CA LYS A 961 15.10 -12.91 -11.36
C LYS A 961 14.86 -11.93 -12.52
N ASN A 962 14.11 -12.33 -13.55
CA ASN A 962 13.75 -11.49 -14.67
C ASN A 962 12.95 -10.27 -14.19
N ASN A 963 11.96 -10.48 -13.35
CA ASN A 963 11.16 -9.42 -12.78
C ASN A 963 12.00 -8.46 -11.92
N LEU A 964 12.95 -8.98 -11.11
CA LEU A 964 13.91 -8.16 -10.38
C LEU A 964 14.88 -7.41 -11.30
N SER A 965 15.31 -7.98 -12.42
CA SER A 965 16.24 -7.35 -13.36
C SER A 965 15.56 -6.28 -14.21
N LEU A 966 14.28 -6.47 -14.54
CA LEU A 966 13.45 -5.43 -15.16
C LEU A 966 13.26 -4.24 -14.22
N GLU A 967 13.18 -4.49 -12.92
CA GLU A 967 13.15 -3.46 -11.87
C GLU A 967 14.47 -2.68 -11.78
N SER A 968 15.60 -3.29 -12.07
CA SER A 968 16.94 -2.68 -11.98
C SER A 968 17.46 -2.11 -13.30
N SER A 969 16.74 -2.25 -14.41
CA SER A 969 17.16 -1.70 -15.69
C SER A 969 17.13 -0.18 -15.66
N GLU A 970 18.27 0.47 -15.91
CA GLU A 970 18.37 1.90 -16.15
C GLU A 970 17.31 2.30 -17.21
N PRO A 971 16.66 3.47 -17.05
CA PRO A 971 15.67 3.92 -18.02
C PRO A 971 16.33 3.99 -19.40
N ASN A 972 15.78 3.24 -20.35
CA ASN A 972 16.22 3.30 -21.75
C ASN A 972 15.94 4.70 -22.29
N PHE A 973 16.98 5.50 -22.47
CA PHE A 973 16.89 6.81 -23.06
C PHE A 973 16.52 6.69 -24.53
N LYS A 974 15.25 6.95 -24.85
CA LYS A 974 14.74 7.04 -26.22
C LYS A 974 14.88 8.48 -26.72
N GLY A 975 15.98 8.78 -27.38
CA GLY A 975 16.17 10.03 -28.10
C GLY A 975 17.35 9.90 -29.06
N ASN A 976 17.18 10.35 -30.30
CA ASN A 976 18.23 10.29 -31.32
C ASN A 976 19.20 11.47 -31.31
N SER A 977 18.95 12.51 -30.51
CA SER A 977 19.84 13.66 -30.34
C SER A 977 20.55 13.63 -28.97
N ASP A 978 21.77 14.14 -28.93
CA ASP A 978 22.53 14.26 -27.67
C ASP A 978 21.85 15.20 -26.67
N GLU A 979 21.15 16.22 -27.18
CA GLU A 979 20.35 17.14 -26.36
C GLU A 979 19.20 16.43 -25.65
N SER A 980 18.46 15.57 -26.34
CA SER A 980 17.40 14.78 -25.74
C SER A 980 17.91 13.85 -24.65
N LYS A 981 19.06 13.19 -24.89
CA LYS A 981 19.71 12.33 -23.88
C LYS A 981 20.17 13.10 -22.64
N ILE A 982 20.68 14.33 -22.83
CA ILE A 982 21.10 15.20 -21.72
C ILE A 982 19.88 15.62 -20.90
N ILE A 983 18.80 16.04 -21.56
CA ILE A 983 17.56 16.44 -20.90
C ILE A 983 16.97 15.26 -20.10
N ASP A 984 16.91 14.06 -20.71
CA ASP A 984 16.40 12.88 -20.01
C ASP A 984 17.28 12.52 -18.79
N ARG A 985 18.61 12.62 -18.90
CA ARG A 985 19.53 12.39 -17.76
C ARG A 985 19.36 13.45 -16.68
N LEU A 986 19.20 14.71 -17.07
CA LEU A 986 18.93 15.79 -16.12
C LEU A 986 17.59 15.57 -15.41
N GLU A 987 16.56 15.17 -16.13
CA GLU A 987 15.25 14.86 -15.56
C GLU A 987 15.35 13.73 -14.53
N VAL A 988 16.05 12.63 -14.86
CA VAL A 988 16.28 11.52 -13.91
C VAL A 988 17.05 11.99 -12.68
N ALA A 989 18.10 12.76 -12.84
CA ALA A 989 18.91 13.28 -11.73
C ALA A 989 18.10 14.20 -10.81
N LEU A 990 17.31 15.11 -11.38
CA LEU A 990 16.46 16.02 -10.62
C LEU A 990 15.36 15.28 -9.85
N HIS A 991 14.80 14.22 -10.45
CA HIS A 991 13.80 13.39 -9.75
C HIS A 991 14.45 12.47 -8.70
N GLN A 992 15.67 12.01 -8.90
CA GLN A 992 16.37 11.22 -7.88
C GLN A 992 16.65 12.03 -6.62
N GLU A 993 16.96 13.31 -6.78
CA GLU A 993 17.17 14.22 -5.66
C GLU A 993 15.85 14.75 -5.07
N ASN A 994 14.71 14.47 -5.72
CA ASN A 994 13.37 14.90 -5.32
C ASN A 994 13.22 16.44 -5.15
N TYR A 995 13.98 17.21 -5.94
CA TYR A 995 14.04 18.66 -5.85
C TYR A 995 12.91 19.39 -6.58
N LEU A 996 12.44 18.80 -7.68
CA LEU A 996 11.49 19.47 -8.57
C LEU A 996 10.30 18.58 -8.88
N THR A 997 9.15 19.20 -9.02
CA THR A 997 7.93 18.54 -9.51
C THR A 997 8.00 18.29 -11.02
N ASP A 998 7.15 17.44 -11.56
CA ASP A 998 7.03 17.24 -13.00
C ASP A 998 6.69 18.55 -13.75
N THR A 999 5.96 19.47 -13.11
CA THR A 999 5.61 20.78 -13.65
C THR A 999 6.85 21.64 -13.82
N SER A 1000 7.69 21.71 -12.81
CA SER A 1000 8.96 22.45 -12.84
C SER A 1000 9.92 21.88 -13.88
N ILE A 1001 10.03 20.56 -13.98
CA ILE A 1001 10.85 19.90 -15.00
C ILE A 1001 10.34 20.17 -16.41
N ASN A 1002 9.03 20.15 -16.64
CA ASN A 1002 8.43 20.47 -17.92
C ASN A 1002 8.66 21.94 -18.31
N TYR A 1003 8.74 22.84 -17.33
CA TYR A 1003 9.13 24.24 -17.59
C TYR A 1003 10.59 24.36 -18.02
N ILE A 1004 11.51 23.62 -17.37
CA ILE A 1004 12.95 23.60 -17.73
C ILE A 1004 13.15 23.00 -19.14
N LYS A 1005 12.34 22.01 -19.52
CA LYS A 1005 12.37 21.40 -20.86
C LYS A 1005 11.87 22.30 -21.99
N LYS A 1006 11.04 23.30 -21.69
CA LYS A 1006 10.58 24.33 -22.65
C LYS A 1006 11.63 25.44 -22.80
#